data_f5191a3dd719935b4fb578c2ceb7b8aa
#
_entry.id   f5191a3dd719935b4fb578c2ceb7b8aa
#
_cell.length_a   1.000
_cell.length_b   1.000
_cell.length_c   1.000
_cell.angle_alpha   90.00
_cell.angle_beta   90.00
_cell.angle_gamma   90.00
#
_symmetry.space_group_name_H-M   'P 1'
#
loop_
_entity.id
_entity.type
_entity.pdbx_description
1 polymer ?
#
loop_
_entity_poly.entity_id
_entity_poly.type
_entity_poly.pdbx_seq_one_letter_code
_entity_poly.pdbx_strand_id
1 'polypeptide(L)'
;SETRSLEQASLLSTLPNSVVHLAGSLCDVYSGLLSHQSMILAMNSSFVDPLLQFENQLKIIESSFNMLVTIPSLAKVKKLGTTDEEVEDVVNLYHNIFNTFEDTLLILVSKDLYKLQILKEIIVWMSEDDSYLQERMMVIIRRVLHFASREVVGHTSVDAPCLGVLAAELCLLCSHADSSITQQAALGLYHLLHIAKCQTEDIEQSKLPSHDHNYLLPSSSDIELLSTGFRDKSKISQRIGQSLLPSLLTDFVWSLLKKLCIFDNKIATEAASILKLTLEYHAQKVTMVSKIVDVIYNQLCENSAHSMKHDMLRVITLLIRTSPKKIIFQLMDYPVPADDILLLMWQAAGSEAKVAPHVLKTILLILKGKPGEMQESTERRRFSLDAANMMPVAACQALCTLLPITAYKKAAAQCFPHLLMSLMLQLFYSSDLRLIPMNSRLCVLNALRTLLNCSGLQLVDIALERMNCWSQFSQALFQNHGVQIIAKALTDINFPQFPETLHYLYKLSVEGPRRSEDSIITILFLTELLENVFKSPFPEEFLVLFRNWINDPNPSVSKLSLQKISSMAPVINEIENSCSLLIAILDAFLSEDNTVIIRALFTLRKLLDKLDKVTYSTLCNTIASSYCPLMDHSNASIRSVAVRHFGELLNDMCQYTWMLNSVIVGGLVPLILFLEDRDTRVVKACKFTLQICISQLKWPIPCLLKDRSYSFELLVLSICNNLIITHRNHITDLISDTLGFLGSSRTYLRRTSTILLGYLTKVGGSLLLRDEVEVMLGAIERVLRDEDPLIKQLGEITHNIIKELSHAITYLTVKQNLQRFLKFFYIKKLKPLYNYTTPFEDQIDSTMESQDFKN
;
A
#
# COMPACT_ATOMS: atom_id res chain seq x y z
N SER A 1 37.51 43.78 -26.26
CA SER A 1 36.67 44.52 -25.28
C SER A 1 36.65 43.81 -23.94
N GLU A 2 36.76 42.49 -23.89
CA GLU A 2 36.81 41.69 -22.61
C GLU A 2 38.09 41.90 -21.86
N THR A 3 39.23 42.14 -22.52
CA THR A 3 40.52 42.40 -21.89
C THR A 3 40.57 43.76 -21.17
N ARG A 4 39.88 44.79 -21.67
CA ARG A 4 39.79 46.09 -21.02
C ARG A 4 38.92 46.06 -19.75
N SER A 5 37.85 45.26 -19.73
CA SER A 5 36.99 45.13 -18.55
C SER A 5 37.64 44.31 -17.44
N LEU A 6 38.48 43.32 -17.81
CA LEU A 6 39.27 42.53 -16.87
C LEU A 6 40.45 43.33 -16.28
N GLU A 7 41.06 44.21 -17.08
CA GLU A 7 42.10 45.14 -16.58
C GLU A 7 41.54 46.21 -15.61
N GLN A 8 40.29 46.68 -15.87
CA GLN A 8 39.61 47.59 -14.94
C GLN A 8 39.15 46.89 -13.65
N ALA A 9 38.68 45.63 -13.73
CA ALA A 9 38.38 44.83 -12.54
C ALA A 9 39.61 44.45 -11.74
N SER A 10 40.76 44.26 -12.39
CA SER A 10 42.05 44.01 -11.75
C SER A 10 42.64 45.25 -11.06
N LEU A 11 42.38 46.42 -11.60
CA LEU A 11 42.78 47.70 -10.97
C LEU A 11 41.95 47.99 -9.70
N LEU A 12 40.69 47.47 -9.61
CA LEU A 12 39.84 47.62 -8.44
C LEU A 12 40.28 46.72 -7.26
N SER A 13 40.98 45.62 -7.52
CA SER A 13 41.49 44.70 -6.47
C SER A 13 42.82 45.16 -5.83
N THR A 14 43.43 46.20 -6.32
CA THR A 14 44.75 46.70 -5.86
C THR A 14 44.70 48.06 -5.18
N LEU A 15 43.50 48.53 -4.80
CA LEU A 15 43.43 49.77 -4.00
C LEU A 15 43.93 49.52 -2.56
N PRO A 16 44.91 50.23 -2.04
CA PRO A 16 45.41 49.95 -0.71
C PRO A 16 44.41 50.37 0.37
N ASN A 17 44.22 49.50 1.33
CA ASN A 17 43.42 49.67 2.57
C ASN A 17 44.03 50.79 3.50
N SER A 18 44.76 51.72 2.94
CA SER A 18 45.51 52.66 3.71
C SER A 18 45.21 54.11 3.38
N VAL A 19 44.01 54.54 3.55
CA VAL A 19 43.69 55.98 3.63
C VAL A 19 42.47 56.17 4.61
N VAL A 20 42.67 55.92 5.87
CA VAL A 20 41.84 56.55 6.93
C VAL A 20 42.59 56.59 8.24
N HIS A 21 43.69 57.34 8.28
CA HIS A 21 44.27 57.94 9.51
C HIS A 21 44.88 59.31 9.22
N LEU A 22 43.93 60.17 8.72
CA LEU A 22 44.34 61.59 8.62
C LEU A 22 43.24 62.45 9.21
N ALA A 23 43.22 62.51 10.53
CA ALA A 23 42.45 63.51 11.24
C ALA A 23 43.39 64.70 11.41
N GLY A 24 43.71 65.39 10.33
CA GLY A 24 44.60 66.59 10.40
C GLY A 24 43.83 67.88 10.24
N SER A 25 42.98 68.00 9.22
CA SER A 25 42.25 69.25 8.98
C SER A 25 40.98 69.00 8.25
N LEU A 26 40.03 69.92 8.32
CA LEU A 26 38.79 69.87 7.55
C LEU A 26 39.06 69.82 6.03
N CYS A 27 40.19 70.43 5.61
CA CYS A 27 40.61 70.44 4.23
C CYS A 27 41.00 69.03 3.70
N ASP A 28 41.62 68.23 4.55
CA ASP A 28 42.02 66.85 4.21
C ASP A 28 40.75 65.94 4.09
N VAL A 29 39.81 66.19 4.99
CA VAL A 29 38.52 65.53 4.93
C VAL A 29 37.72 65.90 3.64
N TYR A 30 37.72 67.23 3.28
CA TYR A 30 37.07 67.71 2.07
C TYR A 30 37.70 67.10 0.81
N SER A 31 39.01 67.06 0.74
CA SER A 31 39.76 66.46 -0.36
C SER A 31 39.51 64.98 -0.49
N GLY A 32 39.45 64.24 0.65
CA GLY A 32 39.04 62.82 0.69
C GLY A 32 37.67 62.56 0.20
N LEU A 33 36.69 63.40 0.62
CA LEU A 33 35.28 63.26 0.20
C LEU A 33 35.14 63.57 -1.30
N LEU A 34 35.85 64.58 -1.85
CA LEU A 34 35.83 64.83 -3.29
C LEU A 34 36.43 63.66 -4.10
N SER A 35 37.46 63.06 -3.61
CA SER A 35 38.04 61.84 -4.20
C SER A 35 37.04 60.73 -4.21
N HIS A 36 36.33 60.44 -3.11
CA HIS A 36 35.29 59.44 -3.03
C HIS A 36 34.13 59.70 -3.99
N GLN A 37 33.65 60.96 -4.06
CA GLN A 37 32.59 61.37 -5.01
C GLN A 37 33.03 61.14 -6.46
N SER A 38 34.24 61.52 -6.80
CA SER A 38 34.81 61.35 -8.15
C SER A 38 34.93 59.89 -8.53
N MET A 39 35.36 59.03 -7.57
CA MET A 39 35.43 57.59 -7.77
C MET A 39 34.09 56.94 -7.96
N ILE A 40 33.06 57.31 -7.16
CA ILE A 40 31.68 56.81 -7.31
C ILE A 40 31.11 57.25 -8.65
N LEU A 41 31.32 58.49 -9.07
CA LEU A 41 30.91 58.98 -10.38
C LEU A 41 31.59 58.26 -11.54
N ALA A 42 32.89 57.95 -11.42
CA ALA A 42 33.65 57.17 -12.40
C ALA A 42 33.11 55.73 -12.51
N MET A 43 32.77 55.11 -11.37
CA MET A 43 32.13 53.79 -11.32
C MET A 43 30.75 53.80 -11.95
N ASN A 44 29.97 54.86 -11.72
CA ASN A 44 28.65 55.03 -12.30
C ASN A 44 28.70 55.14 -13.83
N SER A 45 29.73 55.75 -14.39
CA SER A 45 29.89 55.86 -15.85
C SER A 45 30.03 54.47 -16.52
N SER A 46 30.50 53.47 -15.78
CA SER A 46 30.61 52.09 -16.27
C SER A 46 29.28 51.37 -16.40
N PHE A 47 28.22 51.84 -15.73
CA PHE A 47 26.83 51.30 -15.88
C PHE A 47 26.15 51.69 -17.20
N VAL A 48 26.73 52.57 -17.99
CA VAL A 48 26.24 52.96 -19.31
C VAL A 48 26.46 51.84 -20.33
N ASP A 49 27.37 50.89 -20.04
CA ASP A 49 27.63 49.74 -20.90
C ASP A 49 26.48 48.73 -20.79
N PRO A 50 25.68 48.52 -21.85
CA PRO A 50 24.55 47.57 -21.88
C PRO A 50 24.97 46.09 -21.81
N LEU A 51 26.30 45.82 -21.98
CA LEU A 51 26.84 44.46 -21.96
C LEU A 51 27.31 44.03 -20.55
N LEU A 52 27.25 44.94 -19.56
CA LEU A 52 27.72 44.65 -18.23
C LEU A 52 26.75 43.69 -17.49
N GLN A 53 27.21 42.49 -17.19
CA GLN A 53 26.44 41.51 -16.44
C GLN A 53 26.08 41.99 -15.03
N PHE A 54 24.95 41.59 -14.51
CA PHE A 54 24.45 42.03 -13.20
C PHE A 54 25.41 41.73 -12.06
N GLU A 55 26.15 40.60 -12.07
CA GLU A 55 27.17 40.27 -11.07
C GLU A 55 28.32 41.29 -11.01
N ASN A 56 28.70 41.82 -12.17
CA ASN A 56 29.72 42.86 -12.24
C ASN A 56 29.17 44.23 -11.77
N GLN A 57 27.90 44.51 -12.08
CA GLN A 57 27.22 45.68 -11.54
C GLN A 57 27.16 45.64 -10.01
N LEU A 58 26.84 44.45 -9.45
CA LEU A 58 26.81 44.23 -8.01
C LEU A 58 28.17 44.51 -7.35
N LYS A 59 29.28 44.02 -7.92
CA LYS A 59 30.62 44.26 -7.40
C LYS A 59 31.01 45.74 -7.41
N ILE A 60 30.56 46.49 -8.44
CA ILE A 60 30.80 47.95 -8.52
C ILE A 60 30.04 48.66 -7.40
N ILE A 61 28.78 48.27 -7.16
CA ILE A 61 27.98 48.87 -6.09
C ILE A 61 28.53 48.48 -4.70
N GLU A 62 28.98 47.23 -4.52
CA GLU A 62 29.64 46.78 -3.30
C GLU A 62 30.89 47.63 -3.02
N SER A 63 31.73 47.88 -4.05
CA SER A 63 32.88 48.74 -3.94
C SER A 63 32.51 50.18 -3.59
N SER A 64 31.47 50.74 -4.20
CA SER A 64 30.92 52.05 -3.88
C SER A 64 30.39 52.14 -2.46
N PHE A 65 29.71 51.10 -1.99
CA PHE A 65 29.22 51.01 -0.61
C PHE A 65 30.36 50.95 0.39
N ASN A 66 31.39 50.17 0.13
CA ASN A 66 32.59 50.07 0.97
C ASN A 66 33.30 51.41 1.09
N MET A 67 33.31 52.22 0.04
CA MET A 67 33.78 53.59 0.12
C MET A 67 32.95 54.44 1.07
N LEU A 68 31.62 54.30 1.05
CA LEU A 68 30.74 55.04 1.98
C LEU A 68 31.02 54.65 3.44
N VAL A 69 31.32 53.38 3.70
CA VAL A 69 31.68 52.90 5.05
C VAL A 69 32.96 53.55 5.57
N THR A 70 33.91 53.87 4.69
CA THR A 70 35.19 54.52 5.07
C THR A 70 35.07 56.00 5.35
N ILE A 71 33.96 56.64 5.02
CA ILE A 71 33.72 58.07 5.25
C ILE A 71 33.61 58.35 6.76
N PRO A 72 34.32 59.36 7.34
CA PRO A 72 34.16 59.70 8.75
C PRO A 72 32.74 60.14 9.09
N SER A 73 32.25 59.82 10.26
CA SER A 73 30.87 60.16 10.66
C SER A 73 30.64 61.67 10.66
N LEU A 74 29.42 62.07 10.27
CA LEU A 74 29.05 63.48 10.17
C LEU A 74 29.34 64.27 11.47
N ALA A 75 29.17 63.64 12.61
CA ALA A 75 29.47 64.21 13.91
C ALA A 75 30.96 64.52 14.12
N LYS A 76 31.86 63.68 13.57
CA LYS A 76 33.29 63.91 13.56
C LYS A 76 33.65 65.06 12.63
N VAL A 77 33.00 65.07 11.44
CA VAL A 77 33.20 66.14 10.45
C VAL A 77 32.77 67.49 11.00
N LYS A 78 31.67 67.60 11.67
CA LYS A 78 31.21 68.87 12.30
C LYS A 78 32.09 69.35 13.44
N LYS A 79 32.81 68.44 14.12
CA LYS A 79 33.71 68.82 15.19
C LYS A 79 35.04 69.36 14.70
N LEU A 80 35.42 69.17 13.43
CA LEU A 80 36.71 69.56 12.86
C LEU A 80 36.65 70.94 12.23
N GLY A 81 35.49 71.54 12.04
CA GLY A 81 35.27 72.82 11.40
C GLY A 81 35.61 74.01 12.36
N THR A 82 36.19 75.05 11.84
CA THR A 82 36.61 76.30 12.53
C THR A 82 35.61 77.42 12.18
N THR A 83 34.95 77.40 11.05
CA THR A 83 33.91 78.37 10.61
C THR A 83 32.66 77.65 10.15
N ASP A 84 31.52 78.36 10.31
CA ASP A 84 30.18 77.75 9.94
C ASP A 84 30.06 77.48 8.42
N GLU A 85 30.68 78.33 7.56
CA GLU A 85 30.67 78.22 6.10
C GLU A 85 31.45 77.00 5.63
N GLU A 86 32.68 76.76 6.18
CA GLU A 86 33.54 75.60 5.86
C GLU A 86 32.87 74.29 6.27
N VAL A 87 32.19 74.27 7.41
CA VAL A 87 31.41 73.09 7.88
C VAL A 87 30.27 72.82 6.98
N GLU A 88 29.50 73.85 6.51
CA GLU A 88 28.36 73.69 5.62
C GLU A 88 28.81 73.17 4.26
N ASP A 89 29.91 73.62 3.69
CA ASP A 89 30.42 73.10 2.41
C ASP A 89 30.80 71.61 2.50
N VAL A 90 31.45 71.18 3.57
CA VAL A 90 31.82 69.79 3.81
C VAL A 90 30.57 68.89 4.09
N VAL A 91 29.63 69.41 4.81
CA VAL A 91 28.31 68.73 5.05
C VAL A 91 27.56 68.56 3.74
N ASN A 92 27.51 69.59 2.91
CA ASN A 92 26.85 69.51 1.58
C ASN A 92 27.56 68.48 0.69
N LEU A 93 28.89 68.46 0.64
CA LEU A 93 29.65 67.47 -0.09
C LEU A 93 29.39 66.04 0.45
N TYR A 94 29.33 65.89 1.74
CA TYR A 94 29.00 64.66 2.40
C TYR A 94 27.62 64.14 1.96
N HIS A 95 26.57 64.97 1.96
CA HIS A 95 25.26 64.62 1.47
C HIS A 95 25.25 64.34 -0.03
N ASN A 96 26.01 65.03 -0.83
CA ASN A 96 26.13 64.85 -2.26
C ASN A 96 26.68 63.47 -2.61
N ILE A 97 27.62 62.92 -1.82
CA ILE A 97 28.17 61.56 -2.03
C ILE A 97 27.06 60.52 -1.87
N PHE A 98 26.26 60.62 -0.82
CA PHE A 98 25.11 59.70 -0.63
C PHE A 98 24.05 59.84 -1.70
N ASN A 99 23.77 61.10 -2.14
CA ASN A 99 22.87 61.35 -3.23
C ASN A 99 23.37 60.73 -4.56
N THR A 100 24.65 60.80 -4.84
CA THR A 100 25.28 60.17 -6.01
C THR A 100 25.14 58.65 -5.97
N PHE A 101 25.29 58.03 -4.81
CA PHE A 101 25.05 56.61 -4.62
C PHE A 101 23.55 56.26 -4.83
N GLU A 102 22.65 57.05 -4.29
CA GLU A 102 21.20 56.93 -4.50
C GLU A 102 20.83 57.00 -5.99
N ASP A 103 21.34 58.03 -6.70
CA ASP A 103 21.11 58.20 -8.14
C ASP A 103 21.59 56.97 -8.94
N THR A 104 22.71 56.37 -8.53
CA THR A 104 23.19 55.13 -9.14
C THR A 104 22.20 53.98 -9.03
N LEU A 105 21.67 53.79 -7.82
CA LEU A 105 20.65 52.76 -7.59
C LEU A 105 19.36 53.06 -8.36
N LEU A 106 18.93 54.29 -8.43
CA LEU A 106 17.75 54.72 -9.20
C LEU A 106 17.89 54.43 -10.70
N ILE A 107 19.04 54.75 -11.27
CA ILE A 107 19.35 54.48 -12.69
C ILE A 107 19.35 52.94 -12.93
N LEU A 108 19.90 52.18 -12.02
CA LEU A 108 20.00 50.74 -12.14
C LEU A 108 18.59 50.12 -12.13
N VAL A 109 17.75 50.50 -11.18
CA VAL A 109 16.37 49.95 -11.01
C VAL A 109 15.42 50.46 -12.09
N SER A 110 15.62 51.69 -12.60
CA SER A 110 14.78 52.25 -13.69
C SER A 110 14.84 51.42 -14.97
N LYS A 111 15.95 50.73 -15.21
CA LYS A 111 16.13 49.93 -16.40
C LYS A 111 15.50 48.51 -16.26
N ASP A 112 15.47 47.98 -15.04
CA ASP A 112 15.00 46.62 -14.78
C ASP A 112 14.69 46.43 -13.30
N LEU A 113 13.44 46.18 -12.96
CA LEU A 113 12.99 45.92 -11.59
C LEU A 113 13.55 44.64 -10.97
N TYR A 114 14.00 43.70 -11.80
CA TYR A 114 14.76 42.52 -11.32
C TYR A 114 15.95 42.89 -10.46
N LYS A 115 16.56 44.05 -10.75
CA LYS A 115 17.74 44.58 -10.04
C LYS A 115 17.45 45.11 -8.62
N LEU A 116 16.16 45.18 -8.19
CA LEU A 116 15.82 45.46 -6.79
C LEU A 116 16.47 44.49 -5.79
N GLN A 117 16.91 43.34 -6.22
CA GLN A 117 17.65 42.40 -5.36
C GLN A 117 18.92 42.99 -4.75
N ILE A 118 19.48 44.07 -5.31
CA ILE A 118 20.63 44.76 -4.76
C ILE A 118 20.35 45.42 -3.41
N LEU A 119 19.09 45.80 -3.17
CA LEU A 119 18.68 46.40 -1.88
C LEU A 119 18.85 45.39 -0.73
N LYS A 120 18.62 44.11 -1.00
CA LYS A 120 18.84 43.02 -0.05
C LYS A 120 20.35 42.94 0.31
N GLU A 121 21.23 43.00 -0.68
CA GLU A 121 22.64 42.93 -0.45
C GLU A 121 23.14 44.15 0.35
N ILE A 122 22.64 45.35 0.08
CA ILE A 122 22.93 46.56 0.84
C ILE A 122 22.51 46.38 2.31
N ILE A 123 21.35 45.81 2.59
CA ILE A 123 20.91 45.53 3.97
C ILE A 123 21.90 44.56 4.68
N VAL A 124 22.37 43.55 3.96
CA VAL A 124 23.35 42.58 4.50
C VAL A 124 24.70 43.26 4.77
N TRP A 125 25.14 44.21 3.93
CA TRP A 125 26.38 44.92 4.08
C TRP A 125 26.36 45.98 5.19
N MET A 126 25.17 46.43 5.62
CA MET A 126 25.06 47.40 6.72
C MET A 126 25.58 46.78 8.04
N SER A 127 26.53 47.40 8.65
CA SER A 127 27.02 47.04 9.97
C SER A 127 26.10 47.59 11.06
N GLU A 128 25.89 46.83 12.11
CA GLU A 128 25.11 47.26 13.30
C GLU A 128 25.83 48.36 14.09
N ASP A 129 27.14 48.55 13.89
CA ASP A 129 27.97 49.47 14.67
C ASP A 129 27.86 50.94 14.25
N ASP A 130 27.33 51.23 13.05
CA ASP A 130 27.19 52.63 12.56
C ASP A 130 25.71 52.97 12.31
N SER A 131 25.05 53.47 13.33
CA SER A 131 23.63 53.85 13.28
C SER A 131 23.35 54.99 12.30
N TYR A 132 24.29 55.89 12.03
CA TYR A 132 24.11 56.96 11.06
C TYR A 132 24.10 56.43 9.61
N LEU A 133 25.05 55.55 9.30
CA LEU A 133 25.10 54.87 8.01
C LEU A 133 23.84 54.04 7.77
N GLN A 134 23.39 53.29 8.78
CA GLN A 134 22.17 52.51 8.72
C GLN A 134 20.97 53.41 8.44
N GLU A 135 20.76 54.51 9.18
CA GLU A 135 19.66 55.44 8.97
C GLU A 135 19.71 55.99 7.55
N ARG A 136 20.88 56.44 7.08
CA ARG A 136 21.02 57.01 5.73
C ARG A 136 20.77 55.98 4.62
N MET A 137 21.26 54.78 4.77
CA MET A 137 20.98 53.68 3.82
C MET A 137 19.50 53.29 3.81
N MET A 138 18.83 53.29 4.94
CA MET A 138 17.39 53.06 5.01
C MET A 138 16.57 54.13 4.30
N VAL A 139 16.96 55.39 4.40
CA VAL A 139 16.36 56.48 3.61
C VAL A 139 16.51 56.25 2.10
N ILE A 140 17.73 55.86 1.68
CA ILE A 140 18.00 55.54 0.27
C ILE A 140 17.17 54.33 -0.19
N ILE A 141 17.16 53.25 0.56
CA ILE A 141 16.34 52.04 0.24
C ILE A 141 14.88 52.40 0.11
N ARG A 142 14.32 53.15 1.06
CA ARG A 142 12.95 53.63 0.98
C ARG A 142 12.67 54.43 -0.29
N ARG A 143 13.57 55.34 -0.65
CA ARG A 143 13.42 56.20 -1.86
C ARG A 143 13.49 55.38 -3.14
N VAL A 144 14.40 54.43 -3.21
CA VAL A 144 14.46 53.48 -4.35
C VAL A 144 13.20 52.67 -4.49
N LEU A 145 12.66 52.17 -3.39
CA LEU A 145 11.37 51.41 -3.40
C LEU A 145 10.20 52.32 -3.74
N HIS A 146 10.20 53.56 -3.26
CA HIS A 146 9.19 54.53 -3.66
C HIS A 146 9.23 54.84 -5.17
N PHE A 147 10.40 55.06 -5.72
CA PHE A 147 10.59 55.23 -7.16
C PHE A 147 10.08 54.00 -7.93
N ALA A 148 10.54 52.80 -7.55
CA ALA A 148 10.13 51.55 -8.17
C ALA A 148 8.60 51.36 -8.12
N SER A 149 7.94 51.75 -7.02
CA SER A 149 6.49 51.64 -6.87
C SER A 149 5.71 52.54 -7.80
N ARG A 150 6.33 53.66 -8.22
CA ARG A 150 5.70 54.56 -9.24
C ARG A 150 5.91 54.05 -10.66
N GLU A 151 7.08 53.51 -10.95
CA GLU A 151 7.38 52.98 -12.28
C GLU A 151 6.52 51.74 -12.62
N VAL A 152 6.14 50.92 -11.62
CA VAL A 152 5.31 49.72 -11.84
C VAL A 152 3.94 50.04 -12.39
N VAL A 153 3.35 51.23 -12.10
CA VAL A 153 2.00 51.61 -12.54
C VAL A 153 1.84 51.69 -14.07
N GLY A 154 2.94 51.70 -14.82
CA GLY A 154 2.94 51.79 -16.28
C GLY A 154 3.38 50.49 -17.02
N HIS A 155 3.73 49.44 -16.34
CA HIS A 155 4.28 48.23 -16.94
C HIS A 155 3.28 47.06 -16.94
N THR A 156 3.22 46.33 -18.05
CA THR A 156 2.30 45.17 -18.25
C THR A 156 2.78 43.88 -17.62
N SER A 157 4.02 43.80 -17.16
CA SER A 157 4.53 42.68 -16.38
C SER A 157 5.64 43.14 -15.45
N VAL A 158 5.57 42.78 -14.17
CA VAL A 158 6.54 43.14 -13.14
C VAL A 158 7.34 41.89 -12.77
N ASP A 159 8.62 41.84 -13.21
CA ASP A 159 9.51 40.78 -12.81
C ASP A 159 10.42 41.25 -11.65
N ALA A 160 10.02 40.94 -10.42
CA ALA A 160 10.77 41.28 -9.22
C ALA A 160 10.75 40.07 -8.25
N PRO A 161 11.61 39.09 -8.48
CA PRO A 161 11.60 37.83 -7.70
C PRO A 161 12.16 37.97 -6.28
N CYS A 162 12.84 39.05 -5.96
CA CYS A 162 13.48 39.27 -4.64
C CYS A 162 12.54 39.89 -3.59
N LEU A 163 11.32 40.25 -3.94
CA LEU A 163 10.40 40.97 -3.04
C LEU A 163 10.12 40.21 -1.75
N GLY A 164 10.01 38.88 -1.79
CA GLY A 164 9.78 38.06 -0.60
C GLY A 164 10.94 38.14 0.39
N VAL A 165 12.15 38.01 -0.11
CA VAL A 165 13.37 38.07 0.72
C VAL A 165 13.58 39.47 1.27
N LEU A 166 13.41 40.49 0.43
CA LEU A 166 13.54 41.90 0.81
C LEU A 166 12.48 42.31 1.85
N ALA A 167 11.26 41.78 1.72
CA ALA A 167 10.20 42.02 2.70
C ALA A 167 10.55 41.44 4.07
N ALA A 168 11.23 40.28 4.12
CA ALA A 168 11.66 39.67 5.35
C ALA A 168 12.70 40.57 6.08
N GLU A 169 13.66 41.07 5.35
CA GLU A 169 14.70 41.97 5.91
C GLU A 169 14.09 43.27 6.42
N LEU A 170 13.18 43.90 5.64
CA LEU A 170 12.51 45.13 6.07
C LEU A 170 11.59 44.91 7.27
N CYS A 171 10.90 43.78 7.32
CA CYS A 171 10.07 43.41 8.47
C CYS A 171 10.87 43.37 9.78
N LEU A 172 12.04 42.77 9.74
CA LEU A 172 12.90 42.68 10.93
C LEU A 172 13.41 44.08 11.34
N LEU A 173 13.73 44.95 10.39
CA LEU A 173 14.12 46.35 10.65
C LEU A 173 12.98 47.21 11.20
N CYS A 174 11.72 46.84 10.99
CA CYS A 174 10.57 47.52 11.62
C CYS A 174 10.53 47.37 13.16
N SER A 175 11.31 46.43 13.70
CA SER A 175 11.48 46.23 15.17
C SER A 175 12.84 46.75 15.70
N HIS A 176 13.55 47.54 14.91
CA HIS A 176 14.84 48.11 15.30
C HIS A 176 14.71 49.05 16.50
N ALA A 177 15.78 49.19 17.29
CA ALA A 177 15.77 50.07 18.46
C ALA A 177 15.67 51.56 18.10
N ASP A 178 16.23 51.93 16.95
CA ASP A 178 16.17 53.33 16.45
C ASP A 178 14.84 53.58 15.75
N SER A 179 14.12 54.59 16.20
CA SER A 179 12.79 54.97 15.68
C SER A 179 12.83 55.51 14.24
N SER A 180 13.97 56.15 13.84
CA SER A 180 14.14 56.62 12.47
C SER A 180 14.31 55.47 11.50
N ILE A 181 15.16 54.48 11.83
CA ILE A 181 15.32 53.27 11.04
C ILE A 181 14.00 52.50 10.92
N THR A 182 13.28 52.32 12.02
CA THR A 182 11.96 51.67 12.05
C THR A 182 10.95 52.34 11.14
N GLN A 183 10.90 53.67 11.16
CA GLN A 183 9.98 54.46 10.30
C GLN A 183 10.35 54.30 8.82
N GLN A 184 11.64 54.38 8.46
CA GLN A 184 12.09 54.24 7.08
C GLN A 184 11.84 52.83 6.58
N ALA A 185 12.07 51.77 7.41
CA ALA A 185 11.79 50.39 7.09
C ALA A 185 10.28 50.14 6.86
N ALA A 186 9.41 50.72 7.70
CA ALA A 186 7.97 50.62 7.56
C ALA A 186 7.46 51.25 6.25
N LEU A 187 7.96 52.42 5.90
CA LEU A 187 7.63 53.08 4.62
C LEU A 187 8.18 52.34 3.41
N GLY A 188 9.42 51.81 3.52
CA GLY A 188 10.02 50.96 2.49
C GLY A 188 9.16 49.71 2.25
N LEU A 189 8.75 49.06 3.33
CA LEU A 189 7.87 47.87 3.25
C LEU A 189 6.51 48.20 2.63
N TYR A 190 5.92 49.35 2.95
CA TYR A 190 4.69 49.82 2.31
C TYR A 190 4.83 49.91 0.80
N HIS A 191 5.91 50.54 0.31
CA HIS A 191 6.16 50.65 -1.12
C HIS A 191 6.42 49.32 -1.78
N LEU A 192 7.16 48.44 -1.08
CA LEU A 192 7.44 47.06 -1.56
C LEU A 192 6.13 46.27 -1.72
N LEU A 193 5.25 46.33 -0.72
CA LEU A 193 3.93 45.66 -0.79
C LEU A 193 3.05 46.19 -1.88
N HIS A 194 3.18 47.49 -2.21
CA HIS A 194 2.49 48.06 -3.36
C HIS A 194 3.00 47.47 -4.68
N ILE A 195 4.30 47.34 -4.85
CA ILE A 195 4.90 46.69 -6.03
C ILE A 195 4.41 45.23 -6.12
N ALA A 196 4.43 44.52 -5.02
CA ALA A 196 3.95 43.13 -4.97
C ALA A 196 2.46 42.99 -5.33
N LYS A 197 1.64 43.93 -4.88
CA LYS A 197 0.21 43.95 -5.20
C LYS A 197 -0.02 44.17 -6.70
N CYS A 198 0.73 45.05 -7.36
CA CYS A 198 0.66 45.21 -8.80
C CYS A 198 0.97 43.92 -9.57
N GLN A 199 1.91 43.08 -9.07
CA GLN A 199 2.18 41.74 -9.64
C GLN A 199 0.98 40.78 -9.53
N THR A 200 0.15 40.91 -8.48
CA THR A 200 -1.02 40.05 -8.28
C THR A 200 -2.22 40.51 -9.13
N GLU A 201 -2.40 41.79 -9.29
CA GLU A 201 -3.50 42.37 -10.07
C GLU A 201 -3.36 42.09 -11.58
N ASP A 202 -2.15 42.03 -12.11
CA ASP A 202 -1.89 41.66 -13.52
C ASP A 202 -2.31 40.20 -13.84
N ILE A 203 -2.32 39.33 -12.87
CA ILE A 203 -2.75 37.91 -13.02
C ILE A 203 -4.29 37.80 -12.97
N GLU A 204 -4.98 38.68 -12.22
CA GLU A 204 -6.43 38.65 -12.07
C GLU A 204 -7.17 39.50 -13.15
N GLN A 205 -6.56 40.58 -13.66
CA GLN A 205 -7.15 41.50 -14.66
C GLN A 205 -7.25 40.95 -16.08
N SER A 206 -6.71 39.78 -16.37
CA SER A 206 -7.05 39.09 -17.62
C SER A 206 -8.55 38.72 -17.71
N LYS A 207 -9.37 39.08 -16.73
CA LYS A 207 -10.79 38.69 -16.64
C LYS A 207 -11.82 39.81 -16.57
N LEU A 208 -11.50 41.10 -16.26
CA LEU A 208 -12.51 42.19 -16.32
C LEU A 208 -11.88 43.60 -16.32
N PRO A 209 -12.37 44.56 -17.12
CA PRO A 209 -11.94 45.94 -17.06
C PRO A 209 -12.79 46.75 -16.07
N SER A 210 -12.20 47.40 -15.08
CA SER A 210 -12.84 48.47 -14.33
C SER A 210 -11.86 49.59 -13.96
N HIS A 211 -12.24 50.77 -14.46
CA HIS A 211 -11.67 52.04 -14.12
C HIS A 211 -11.85 52.33 -12.63
N ASP A 212 -10.77 52.66 -11.93
CA ASP A 212 -10.62 53.76 -10.97
C ASP A 212 -9.26 53.66 -10.28
N HIS A 213 -8.28 54.35 -10.85
CA HIS A 213 -6.96 54.50 -10.24
C HIS A 213 -6.73 55.92 -9.78
N ASN A 214 -7.20 56.26 -8.59
CA ASN A 214 -6.73 57.42 -7.83
C ASN A 214 -5.85 56.92 -6.67
N TYR A 215 -4.58 56.68 -6.95
CA TYR A 215 -3.59 56.49 -5.89
C TYR A 215 -3.06 57.82 -5.38
N LEU A 216 -3.73 58.34 -4.33
CA LEU A 216 -3.25 59.47 -3.57
C LEU A 216 -1.99 59.05 -2.78
N LEU A 217 -0.90 59.79 -2.92
CA LEU A 217 0.25 59.71 -2.03
C LEU A 217 -0.24 59.90 -0.59
N PRO A 218 0.25 59.05 0.36
CA PRO A 218 -0.16 59.18 1.76
C PRO A 218 0.22 60.57 2.29
N SER A 219 -0.72 61.27 2.92
CA SER A 219 -0.48 62.52 3.62
C SER A 219 0.46 62.29 4.83
N SER A 220 1.04 63.34 5.39
CA SER A 220 1.90 63.18 6.58
C SER A 220 1.21 62.53 7.78
N SER A 221 -0.11 62.73 7.92
CA SER A 221 -0.91 62.03 8.93
C SER A 221 -1.11 60.53 8.60
N ASP A 222 -1.12 60.17 7.33
CA ASP A 222 -1.21 58.79 6.90
C ASP A 222 0.11 58.05 7.10
N ILE A 223 1.22 58.76 6.99
CA ILE A 223 2.57 58.22 7.27
C ILE A 223 2.71 57.83 8.74
N GLU A 224 2.21 58.63 9.65
CA GLU A 224 2.20 58.37 11.08
C GLU A 224 1.28 57.20 11.47
N LEU A 225 0.11 57.11 10.84
CA LEU A 225 -0.82 56.00 10.96
C LEU A 225 -0.23 54.72 10.34
N LEU A 226 0.49 54.83 9.24
CA LEU A 226 1.18 53.68 8.61
C LEU A 226 2.33 53.17 9.48
N SER A 227 3.13 54.08 10.06
CA SER A 227 4.23 53.66 10.94
C SER A 227 3.75 53.00 12.19
N THR A 228 2.62 53.42 12.78
CA THR A 228 1.97 52.76 13.92
C THR A 228 1.35 51.44 13.53
N GLY A 229 0.80 51.32 12.33
CA GLY A 229 0.25 50.08 11.79
C GLY A 229 1.30 48.99 11.52
N PHE A 230 2.50 49.40 11.15
CA PHE A 230 3.66 48.48 10.97
C PHE A 230 4.42 48.14 12.24
N ARG A 231 4.09 48.71 13.39
CA ARG A 231 4.54 48.21 14.70
C ARG A 231 3.73 47.01 15.19
N ASP A 232 2.51 46.85 14.71
CA ASP A 232 1.70 45.67 15.02
C ASP A 232 2.06 44.51 14.06
N LYS A 233 2.81 43.57 14.59
CA LYS A 233 3.30 42.38 13.87
C LYS A 233 2.17 41.58 13.22
N SER A 234 0.99 41.55 13.85
CA SER A 234 -0.18 40.84 13.29
C SER A 234 -0.66 41.50 12.01
N LYS A 235 -0.78 42.82 11.99
CA LYS A 235 -1.19 43.58 10.81
C LYS A 235 -0.17 43.50 9.67
N ILE A 236 1.13 43.56 10.01
CA ILE A 236 2.21 43.37 9.02
C ILE A 236 2.08 42.01 8.37
N SER A 237 1.99 40.95 9.18
CA SER A 237 1.92 39.57 8.69
C SER A 237 0.70 39.33 7.80
N GLN A 238 -0.45 39.87 8.14
CA GLN A 238 -1.64 39.80 7.31
C GLN A 238 -1.45 40.51 5.95
N ARG A 239 -0.92 41.72 5.95
CA ARG A 239 -0.69 42.50 4.71
C ARG A 239 0.32 41.84 3.79
N ILE A 240 1.40 41.33 4.34
CA ILE A 240 2.43 40.61 3.58
C ILE A 240 1.81 39.39 2.88
N GLY A 241 1.06 38.56 3.59
CA GLY A 241 0.44 37.39 3.01
C GLY A 241 -0.67 37.72 2.00
N GLN A 242 -1.32 38.86 2.12
CA GLN A 242 -2.29 39.35 1.14
C GLN A 242 -1.64 39.86 -0.15
N SER A 243 -0.49 40.52 -0.04
CA SER A 243 0.15 41.23 -1.15
C SER A 243 1.16 40.39 -1.92
N LEU A 244 1.83 39.43 -1.29
CA LEU A 244 2.84 38.60 -1.94
C LEU A 244 2.22 37.44 -2.70
N LEU A 245 2.79 37.15 -3.88
CA LEU A 245 2.51 35.91 -4.61
C LEU A 245 2.94 34.68 -3.78
N PRO A 246 2.33 33.50 -4.00
CA PRO A 246 2.67 32.29 -3.23
C PRO A 246 4.17 31.93 -3.24
N SER A 247 4.86 32.12 -4.37
CA SER A 247 6.30 31.89 -4.49
C SER A 247 7.12 32.88 -3.64
N LEU A 248 6.74 34.16 -3.70
CA LEU A 248 7.40 35.23 -2.94
C LEU A 248 7.13 35.11 -1.44
N LEU A 249 5.94 34.69 -1.05
CA LEU A 249 5.60 34.40 0.34
C LEU A 249 6.41 33.21 0.86
N THR A 250 6.67 32.22 0.03
CA THR A 250 7.53 31.09 0.37
C THR A 250 8.98 31.55 0.60
N ASP A 251 9.50 32.43 -0.24
CA ASP A 251 10.82 33.03 -0.06
C ASP A 251 10.90 33.88 1.21
N PHE A 252 9.83 34.60 1.53
CA PHE A 252 9.70 35.34 2.79
C PHE A 252 9.80 34.42 4.01
N VAL A 253 9.01 33.34 4.02
CA VAL A 253 9.04 32.33 5.09
C VAL A 253 10.42 31.70 5.20
N TRP A 254 11.04 31.37 4.07
CA TRP A 254 12.38 30.79 4.02
C TRP A 254 13.44 31.73 4.59
N SER A 255 13.39 32.99 4.26
CA SER A 255 14.30 33.99 4.77
C SER A 255 14.18 34.18 6.27
N LEU A 256 12.97 34.23 6.81
CA LEU A 256 12.74 34.28 8.25
C LEU A 256 13.23 33.00 8.96
N LEU A 257 13.02 31.86 8.36
CA LEU A 257 13.48 30.59 8.91
C LEU A 257 15.01 30.54 9.04
N LYS A 258 15.73 31.05 8.05
CA LYS A 258 17.19 31.18 8.13
C LYS A 258 17.67 32.11 9.26
N LYS A 259 16.91 33.18 9.55
CA LYS A 259 17.22 34.10 10.64
C LYS A 259 17.07 33.48 12.03
N LEU A 260 16.29 32.41 12.18
CA LEU A 260 16.20 31.67 13.44
C LEU A 260 17.53 31.01 13.85
N CYS A 261 18.42 30.79 12.90
CA CYS A 261 19.73 30.17 13.14
C CYS A 261 20.85 31.18 13.51
N ILE A 262 20.57 32.47 13.51
CA ILE A 262 21.55 33.51 13.85
C ILE A 262 21.77 33.55 15.37
N PHE A 263 22.98 33.79 15.80
CA PHE A 263 23.36 33.88 17.22
C PHE A 263 22.70 35.05 17.98
N ASP A 264 22.22 36.05 17.26
CA ASP A 264 21.48 37.15 17.88
C ASP A 264 20.07 36.70 18.27
N ASN A 265 19.90 36.44 19.55
CA ASN A 265 18.59 36.01 20.11
C ASN A 265 17.48 37.05 19.87
N LYS A 266 17.79 38.32 19.73
CA LYS A 266 16.78 39.36 19.51
C LYS A 266 16.21 39.30 18.10
N ILE A 267 17.06 39.22 17.10
CA ILE A 267 16.67 39.04 15.70
C ILE A 267 15.93 37.72 15.50
N ALA A 268 16.45 36.63 16.08
CA ALA A 268 15.84 35.31 15.99
C ALA A 268 14.42 35.29 16.61
N THR A 269 14.22 35.94 17.77
CA THR A 269 12.91 36.03 18.44
C THR A 269 11.92 36.86 17.61
N GLU A 270 12.36 37.97 17.01
CA GLU A 270 11.52 38.78 16.12
C GLU A 270 11.14 38.00 14.87
N ALA A 271 12.10 37.32 14.23
CA ALA A 271 11.86 36.47 13.09
C ALA A 271 10.85 35.36 13.40
N ALA A 272 10.98 34.69 14.54
CA ALA A 272 10.06 33.67 15.01
C ALA A 272 8.64 34.19 15.18
N SER A 273 8.51 35.37 15.80
CA SER A 273 7.20 36.02 16.03
C SER A 273 6.48 36.34 14.72
N ILE A 274 7.20 36.95 13.75
CA ILE A 274 6.65 37.29 12.44
C ILE A 274 6.32 36.06 11.63
N LEU A 275 7.20 35.07 11.63
CA LEU A 275 7.01 33.79 10.94
C LEU A 275 5.76 33.04 11.43
N LYS A 276 5.61 32.95 12.76
CA LYS A 276 4.44 32.34 13.38
C LYS A 276 3.16 33.03 12.94
N LEU A 277 3.08 34.36 13.07
CA LEU A 277 1.88 35.12 12.69
C LEU A 277 1.57 35.00 11.18
N THR A 278 2.58 35.03 10.33
CA THR A 278 2.40 34.88 8.89
C THR A 278 1.81 33.50 8.54
N LEU A 279 2.31 32.43 9.17
CA LEU A 279 1.82 31.08 8.94
C LEU A 279 0.44 30.84 9.58
N GLU A 280 0.11 31.52 10.69
CA GLU A 280 -1.25 31.44 11.26
C GLU A 280 -2.30 31.95 10.29
N TYR A 281 -2.02 33.00 9.50
CA TYR A 281 -2.96 33.62 8.57
C TYR A 281 -2.88 33.06 7.15
N HIS A 282 -1.70 32.70 6.67
CA HIS A 282 -1.43 32.46 5.24
C HIS A 282 -0.68 31.16 4.91
N ALA A 283 -0.66 30.19 5.82
CA ALA A 283 0.04 28.93 5.59
C ALA A 283 -0.42 28.21 4.30
N GLN A 284 -1.68 28.36 3.90
CA GLN A 284 -2.23 27.76 2.67
C GLN A 284 -1.59 28.28 1.38
N LYS A 285 -1.02 29.49 1.40
CA LYS A 285 -0.35 30.08 0.23
C LYS A 285 1.11 29.61 0.10
N VAL A 286 1.71 29.07 1.15
CA VAL A 286 3.10 28.62 1.17
C VAL A 286 3.28 27.44 0.25
N THR A 287 4.18 27.54 -0.70
CA THR A 287 4.60 26.48 -1.60
C THR A 287 5.87 25.79 -1.10
N MET A 288 6.26 24.69 -1.73
CA MET A 288 7.51 23.96 -1.39
C MET A 288 7.64 23.55 0.09
N VAL A 289 6.52 23.20 0.71
CA VAL A 289 6.46 22.84 2.14
C VAL A 289 7.44 21.73 2.50
N SER A 290 7.64 20.75 1.63
CA SER A 290 8.59 19.65 1.84
C SER A 290 10.03 20.14 2.02
N LYS A 291 10.43 21.14 1.24
CA LYS A 291 11.78 21.74 1.37
C LYS A 291 11.94 22.52 2.67
N ILE A 292 10.87 23.19 3.12
CA ILE A 292 10.89 23.92 4.40
C ILE A 292 11.09 22.94 5.54
N VAL A 293 10.37 21.82 5.54
CA VAL A 293 10.54 20.75 6.54
C VAL A 293 11.96 20.18 6.53
N ASP A 294 12.53 19.98 5.34
CA ASP A 294 13.89 19.46 5.20
C ASP A 294 14.94 20.43 5.74
N VAL A 295 14.78 21.72 5.49
CA VAL A 295 15.66 22.75 6.07
C VAL A 295 15.57 22.77 7.59
N ILE A 296 14.36 22.66 8.14
CA ILE A 296 14.17 22.59 9.60
C ILE A 296 14.89 21.36 10.17
N TYR A 297 14.77 20.21 9.54
CA TYR A 297 15.45 19.00 9.97
C TYR A 297 16.96 19.18 9.99
N ASN A 298 17.56 19.67 8.89
CA ASN A 298 19.00 19.87 8.77
C ASN A 298 19.51 20.89 9.81
N GLN A 299 18.79 21.99 10.00
CA GLN A 299 19.16 23.00 10.99
C GLN A 299 19.12 22.48 12.43
N LEU A 300 18.11 21.65 12.75
CA LEU A 300 18.02 21.03 14.06
C LEU A 300 19.09 19.95 14.28
N CYS A 301 19.50 19.25 13.23
CA CYS A 301 20.60 18.28 13.29
C CYS A 301 21.93 18.96 13.51
N GLU A 302 22.18 20.10 12.85
CA GLU A 302 23.43 20.87 13.00
C GLU A 302 23.55 21.54 14.38
N ASN A 303 22.43 22.03 14.93
CA ASN A 303 22.39 22.83 16.16
C ASN A 303 21.37 22.28 17.17
N SER A 304 21.59 21.10 17.68
CA SER A 304 20.64 20.41 18.59
C SER A 304 20.35 21.16 19.92
N ALA A 305 21.24 22.04 20.33
CA ALA A 305 21.12 22.86 21.56
C ALA A 305 20.55 24.27 21.29
N HIS A 306 19.97 24.52 20.13
CA HIS A 306 19.50 25.82 19.72
C HIS A 306 18.34 26.33 20.57
N SER A 307 18.39 27.61 20.99
CA SER A 307 17.31 28.24 21.78
C SER A 307 15.99 28.34 21.00
N MET A 308 16.04 28.44 19.68
CA MET A 308 14.87 28.56 18.80
C MET A 308 14.27 27.22 18.34
N LYS A 309 14.71 26.10 18.91
CA LYS A 309 14.22 24.75 18.56
C LYS A 309 12.69 24.65 18.64
N HIS A 310 12.09 25.21 19.67
CA HIS A 310 10.64 25.22 19.85
C HIS A 310 9.92 25.98 18.72
N ASP A 311 10.47 27.13 18.33
CA ASP A 311 9.89 27.96 17.27
C ASP A 311 9.97 27.31 15.90
N MET A 312 11.09 26.63 15.59
CA MET A 312 11.25 25.85 14.36
C MET A 312 10.24 24.70 14.31
N LEU A 313 10.03 23.99 15.40
CA LEU A 313 9.03 22.92 15.49
C LEU A 313 7.59 23.48 15.38
N ARG A 314 7.34 24.69 15.88
CA ARG A 314 6.05 25.37 15.72
C ARG A 314 5.72 25.67 14.27
N VAL A 315 6.68 25.92 13.42
CA VAL A 315 6.49 26.08 11.97
C VAL A 315 5.86 24.83 11.38
N ILE A 316 6.33 23.65 11.75
CA ILE A 316 5.76 22.37 11.32
C ILE A 316 4.30 22.25 11.77
N THR A 317 4.02 22.59 13.02
CA THR A 317 2.66 22.56 13.56
C THR A 317 1.70 23.48 12.79
N LEU A 318 2.15 24.63 12.35
CA LEU A 318 1.34 25.57 11.59
C LEU A 318 1.14 25.14 10.13
N LEU A 319 2.17 24.59 9.48
CA LEU A 319 2.09 24.13 8.11
C LEU A 319 1.26 22.86 7.94
N ILE A 320 1.23 21.99 8.94
CA ILE A 320 0.45 20.75 8.85
C ILE A 320 -1.07 21.02 8.79
N ARG A 321 -1.54 22.14 9.32
CA ARG A 321 -2.96 22.55 9.23
C ARG A 321 -3.46 22.66 7.80
N THR A 322 -2.60 23.06 6.89
CA THR A 322 -2.96 23.33 5.48
C THR A 322 -2.45 22.29 4.51
N SER A 323 -1.34 21.65 4.82
CA SER A 323 -0.65 20.71 3.93
C SER A 323 -0.25 19.40 4.65
N PRO A 324 -1.17 18.69 5.31
CA PRO A 324 -0.83 17.53 6.13
C PRO A 324 -0.16 16.43 5.30
N LYS A 325 -0.68 16.15 4.11
CA LYS A 325 -0.16 15.10 3.23
C LYS A 325 1.30 15.33 2.85
N LYS A 326 1.65 16.55 2.44
CA LYS A 326 3.02 16.88 2.01
C LYS A 326 4.02 16.74 3.15
N ILE A 327 3.64 17.19 4.35
CA ILE A 327 4.51 17.09 5.55
C ILE A 327 4.70 15.63 5.95
N ILE A 328 3.63 14.86 6.01
CA ILE A 328 3.70 13.44 6.39
C ILE A 328 4.61 12.67 5.43
N PHE A 329 4.45 12.85 4.13
CA PHE A 329 5.32 12.21 3.15
C PHE A 329 6.78 12.65 3.27
N GLN A 330 7.04 13.92 3.60
CA GLN A 330 8.40 14.39 3.83
C GLN A 330 9.02 13.76 5.10
N LEU A 331 8.26 13.70 6.19
CA LEU A 331 8.73 13.08 7.43
C LEU A 331 8.98 11.57 7.29
N MET A 332 8.21 10.89 6.42
CA MET A 332 8.42 9.47 6.11
C MET A 332 9.67 9.20 5.27
N ASP A 333 10.23 10.21 4.64
CA ASP A 333 11.32 10.08 3.68
C ASP A 333 12.71 10.07 4.32
N TYR A 334 12.77 10.31 5.62
CA TYR A 334 14.01 10.25 6.39
C TYR A 334 14.41 8.81 6.73
N PRO A 335 15.69 8.54 6.96
CA PRO A 335 16.18 7.19 7.26
C PRO A 335 15.52 6.56 8.50
N VAL A 336 15.35 5.26 8.46
CA VAL A 336 14.89 4.45 9.59
C VAL A 336 16.11 3.76 10.23
N PRO A 337 16.23 3.72 11.57
CA PRO A 337 15.30 4.24 12.59
C PRO A 337 15.33 5.77 12.71
N ALA A 338 14.20 6.37 13.14
CA ALA A 338 14.10 7.80 13.37
C ALA A 338 15.04 8.24 14.50
N ASP A 339 15.76 9.35 14.26
CA ASP A 339 16.54 10.02 15.30
C ASP A 339 15.65 10.85 16.25
N ASP A 340 16.24 11.36 17.32
CA ASP A 340 15.51 12.16 18.31
C ASP A 340 14.90 13.44 17.70
N ILE A 341 15.56 14.00 16.70
CA ILE A 341 15.11 15.20 16.00
C ILE A 341 13.84 14.90 15.20
N LEU A 342 13.83 13.80 14.43
CA LEU A 342 12.66 13.37 13.68
C LEU A 342 11.48 13.02 14.60
N LEU A 343 11.72 12.42 15.76
CA LEU A 343 10.69 12.16 16.76
C LEU A 343 10.07 13.46 17.29
N LEU A 344 10.87 14.49 17.54
CA LEU A 344 10.37 15.81 17.92
C LEU A 344 9.54 16.47 16.81
N MET A 345 9.93 16.30 15.56
CA MET A 345 9.17 16.80 14.43
C MET A 345 7.82 16.08 14.29
N TRP A 346 7.78 14.77 14.54
CA TRP A 346 6.54 14.01 14.62
C TRP A 346 5.63 14.47 15.76
N GLN A 347 6.18 14.76 16.93
CA GLN A 347 5.41 15.31 18.05
C GLN A 347 4.83 16.68 17.71
N ALA A 348 5.61 17.54 17.05
CA ALA A 348 5.13 18.84 16.59
C ALA A 348 4.00 18.71 15.55
N ALA A 349 4.15 17.80 14.61
CA ALA A 349 3.10 17.47 13.63
C ALA A 349 1.84 16.92 14.30
N GLY A 350 2.01 16.16 15.38
CA GLY A 350 0.92 15.54 16.14
C GLY A 350 0.18 16.47 17.11
N SER A 351 0.64 17.69 17.33
CA SER A 351 0.04 18.60 18.31
C SER A 351 -1.33 19.17 17.90
N GLU A 352 -1.73 19.06 16.62
CA GLU A 352 -2.97 19.60 16.06
C GLU A 352 -4.11 18.58 15.96
N ALA A 353 -5.07 18.66 16.87
CA ALA A 353 -6.22 17.74 16.90
C ALA A 353 -7.10 17.76 15.64
N LYS A 354 -7.27 18.93 15.00
CA LYS A 354 -8.11 19.08 13.80
C LYS A 354 -7.58 18.32 12.59
N VAL A 355 -6.30 18.12 12.53
CA VAL A 355 -5.60 17.49 11.41
C VAL A 355 -5.41 15.98 11.63
N ALA A 356 -5.58 15.50 12.86
CA ALA A 356 -5.36 14.11 13.22
C ALA A 356 -6.06 13.09 12.29
N PRO A 357 -7.33 13.25 11.90
CA PRO A 357 -7.97 12.31 10.97
C PRO A 357 -7.28 12.26 9.60
N HIS A 358 -6.84 13.40 9.09
CA HIS A 358 -6.16 13.47 7.80
C HIS A 358 -4.76 12.86 7.84
N VAL A 359 -4.04 13.07 8.93
CA VAL A 359 -2.71 12.48 9.16
C VAL A 359 -2.82 10.96 9.25
N LEU A 360 -3.73 10.44 10.06
CA LEU A 360 -3.96 9.00 10.18
C LEU A 360 -4.41 8.38 8.85
N LYS A 361 -5.26 9.06 8.08
CA LYS A 361 -5.67 8.59 6.75
C LYS A 361 -4.48 8.51 5.79
N THR A 362 -3.57 9.48 5.84
CA THR A 362 -2.35 9.47 5.03
C THR A 362 -1.42 8.34 5.45
N ILE A 363 -1.23 8.14 6.75
CA ILE A 363 -0.43 7.02 7.30
C ILE A 363 -1.03 5.68 6.88
N LEU A 364 -2.34 5.51 6.97
CA LEU A 364 -3.03 4.30 6.52
C LEU A 364 -2.82 4.04 5.03
N LEU A 365 -2.79 5.09 4.21
CA LEU A 365 -2.50 4.96 2.78
C LEU A 365 -1.07 4.41 2.55
N ILE A 366 -0.11 4.87 3.33
CA ILE A 366 1.29 4.40 3.27
C ILE A 366 1.41 2.96 3.77
N LEU A 367 0.71 2.61 4.84
CA LEU A 367 0.70 1.26 5.41
C LEU A 367 0.06 0.20 4.50
N LYS A 368 -0.66 0.60 3.46
CA LYS A 368 -1.11 -0.33 2.42
C LYS A 368 0.03 -0.84 1.53
N GLY A 369 1.18 -0.17 1.54
CA GLY A 369 2.37 -0.60 0.81
C GLY A 369 3.13 -1.70 1.54
N LYS A 370 3.75 -2.61 0.78
CA LYS A 370 4.68 -3.62 1.30
C LYS A 370 6.08 -3.01 1.38
N PRO A 371 6.84 -3.19 2.47
CA PRO A 371 8.24 -2.78 2.52
C PRO A 371 9.03 -3.44 1.37
N GLY A 372 9.84 -2.67 0.66
CA GLY A 372 10.62 -3.15 -0.48
C GLY A 372 9.90 -3.08 -1.84
N GLU A 373 8.62 -2.74 -1.90
CA GLU A 373 7.90 -2.49 -3.15
C GLU A 373 7.90 -1.00 -3.52
N MET A 374 8.17 -0.70 -4.80
CA MET A 374 7.98 0.65 -5.32
C MET A 374 6.49 0.94 -5.47
N GLN A 375 6.01 1.97 -4.80
CA GLN A 375 4.65 2.47 -5.03
C GLN A 375 4.63 3.35 -6.28
N GLU A 376 3.91 2.93 -7.31
CA GLU A 376 3.79 3.64 -8.60
C GLU A 376 3.11 5.02 -8.51
N SER A 377 2.44 5.33 -7.41
CA SER A 377 1.54 6.50 -7.30
C SER A 377 2.15 7.74 -6.64
N THR A 378 3.46 7.79 -6.44
CA THR A 378 4.07 8.92 -5.75
C THR A 378 4.83 9.82 -6.68
N GLU A 379 4.45 11.10 -6.66
CA GLU A 379 5.21 12.21 -7.27
C GLU A 379 6.72 11.99 -7.10
N ARG A 380 7.50 12.27 -8.14
CA ARG A 380 8.96 12.10 -8.17
C ARG A 380 9.61 12.56 -6.86
N ARG A 381 10.06 11.63 -6.04
CA ARG A 381 10.67 11.91 -4.76
C ARG A 381 12.18 12.12 -4.92
N ARG A 382 12.72 13.02 -4.13
CA ARG A 382 14.13 13.44 -4.18
C ARG A 382 15.08 12.47 -3.49
N PHE A 383 14.58 11.43 -2.79
CA PHE A 383 15.38 10.59 -1.93
C PHE A 383 15.64 9.20 -2.53
N SER A 384 16.68 8.54 -2.03
CA SER A 384 17.13 7.25 -2.55
C SER A 384 16.00 6.22 -2.62
N LEU A 385 16.07 5.31 -3.59
CA LEU A 385 15.17 4.15 -3.71
C LEU A 385 14.97 3.42 -2.36
N ASP A 386 15.99 3.38 -1.53
CA ASP A 386 15.97 2.72 -0.23
C ASP A 386 15.02 3.38 0.77
N ALA A 387 14.95 4.71 0.79
CA ALA A 387 14.05 5.44 1.69
C ALA A 387 12.59 5.26 1.30
N ALA A 388 12.27 5.27 0.02
CA ALA A 388 10.91 5.03 -0.47
C ALA A 388 10.41 3.61 -0.14
N ASN A 389 11.29 2.62 -0.21
CA ASN A 389 11.00 1.23 0.10
C ASN A 389 10.76 0.98 1.59
N MET A 390 11.24 1.86 2.46
CA MET A 390 11.09 1.75 3.91
C MET A 390 9.97 2.62 4.50
N MET A 391 9.17 3.30 3.67
CA MET A 391 8.10 4.17 4.15
C MET A 391 7.08 3.49 5.07
N PRO A 392 6.64 2.24 4.82
CA PRO A 392 5.72 1.56 5.74
C PRO A 392 6.31 1.38 7.14
N VAL A 393 7.62 1.14 7.24
CA VAL A 393 8.32 1.03 8.54
C VAL A 393 8.40 2.38 9.22
N ALA A 394 8.71 3.44 8.49
CA ALA A 394 8.69 4.82 9.00
C ALA A 394 7.28 5.21 9.49
N ALA A 395 6.24 4.78 8.79
CA ALA A 395 4.85 4.97 9.20
C ALA A 395 4.53 4.28 10.53
N CYS A 396 4.98 3.04 10.72
CA CYS A 396 4.81 2.33 11.99
C CYS A 396 5.52 3.07 13.13
N GLN A 397 6.73 3.57 12.90
CA GLN A 397 7.47 4.34 13.89
C GLN A 397 6.79 5.68 14.23
N ALA A 398 6.24 6.36 13.22
CA ALA A 398 5.46 7.57 13.41
C ALA A 398 4.21 7.31 14.27
N LEU A 399 3.52 6.20 14.09
CA LEU A 399 2.38 5.81 14.91
C LEU A 399 2.76 5.62 16.38
N CYS A 400 3.93 5.08 16.68
CA CYS A 400 4.42 4.96 18.06
C CYS A 400 4.54 6.33 18.74
N THR A 401 4.83 7.38 17.99
CA THR A 401 4.95 8.75 18.50
C THR A 401 3.59 9.47 18.54
N LEU A 402 2.76 9.30 17.52
CA LEU A 402 1.50 10.03 17.35
C LEU A 402 0.35 9.50 18.21
N LEU A 403 0.18 8.18 18.31
CA LEU A 403 -0.95 7.57 19.01
C LEU A 403 -1.05 7.93 20.50
N PRO A 404 0.07 8.08 21.25
CA PRO A 404 0.00 8.50 22.66
C PRO A 404 -0.44 9.95 22.86
N ILE A 405 -0.40 10.78 21.82
CA ILE A 405 -0.76 12.20 21.92
C ILE A 405 -2.27 12.33 22.14
N THR A 406 -2.67 13.09 23.15
CA THR A 406 -4.09 13.29 23.50
C THR A 406 -4.95 13.81 22.37
N ALA A 407 -4.37 14.64 21.48
CA ALA A 407 -5.02 15.18 20.29
C ALA A 407 -5.47 14.09 19.29
N TYR A 408 -4.79 12.94 19.28
CA TYR A 408 -5.07 11.82 18.37
C TYR A 408 -6.05 10.79 18.93
N LYS A 409 -6.37 10.83 20.21
CA LYS A 409 -7.20 9.82 20.88
C LYS A 409 -8.53 9.56 20.16
N LYS A 410 -9.24 10.62 19.80
CA LYS A 410 -10.55 10.52 19.13
C LYS A 410 -10.41 9.96 17.71
N ALA A 411 -9.43 10.46 16.93
CA ALA A 411 -9.18 10.02 15.58
C ALA A 411 -8.67 8.56 15.53
N ALA A 412 -7.82 8.18 16.45
CA ALA A 412 -7.34 6.81 16.61
C ALA A 412 -8.47 5.82 16.91
N ALA A 413 -9.42 6.20 17.79
CA ALA A 413 -10.60 5.38 18.08
C ALA A 413 -11.48 5.16 16.83
N GLN A 414 -11.67 6.19 16.02
CA GLN A 414 -12.43 6.09 14.77
C GLN A 414 -11.74 5.24 13.70
N CYS A 415 -10.42 5.26 13.66
CA CYS A 415 -9.61 4.52 12.69
C CYS A 415 -9.11 3.18 13.24
N PHE A 416 -9.51 2.77 14.42
CA PHE A 416 -8.99 1.57 15.10
C PHE A 416 -8.99 0.31 14.24
N PRO A 417 -10.10 -0.09 13.57
CA PRO A 417 -10.11 -1.29 12.74
C PRO A 417 -9.11 -1.22 11.58
N HIS A 418 -9.01 -0.05 10.97
CA HIS A 418 -8.09 0.18 9.85
C HIS A 418 -6.63 0.11 10.29
N LEU A 419 -6.30 0.73 11.43
CA LEU A 419 -4.96 0.71 12.01
C LEU A 419 -4.57 -0.71 12.45
N LEU A 420 -5.46 -1.40 13.16
CA LEU A 420 -5.24 -2.76 13.61
C LEU A 420 -4.94 -3.70 12.45
N MET A 421 -5.77 -3.69 11.43
CA MET A 421 -5.61 -4.57 10.27
C MET A 421 -4.37 -4.24 9.46
N SER A 422 -4.10 -2.95 9.24
CA SER A 422 -2.91 -2.51 8.52
C SER A 422 -1.62 -2.90 9.24
N LEU A 423 -1.57 -2.77 10.57
CA LEU A 423 -0.40 -3.17 11.36
C LEU A 423 -0.22 -4.70 11.40
N MET A 424 -1.31 -5.46 11.46
CA MET A 424 -1.23 -6.92 11.36
C MET A 424 -0.68 -7.37 10.00
N LEU A 425 -1.11 -6.75 8.91
CA LEU A 425 -0.56 -7.00 7.57
C LEU A 425 0.92 -6.61 7.47
N GLN A 426 1.32 -5.50 8.08
CA GLN A 426 2.73 -5.09 8.12
C GLN A 426 3.60 -6.06 8.94
N LEU A 427 3.09 -6.66 9.99
CA LEU A 427 3.78 -7.75 10.70
C LEU A 427 4.04 -8.93 9.77
N PHE A 428 3.04 -9.30 8.99
CA PHE A 428 3.16 -10.36 7.99
C PHE A 428 4.21 -10.02 6.92
N TYR A 429 4.16 -8.83 6.34
CA TYR A 429 5.12 -8.40 5.33
C TYR A 429 6.56 -8.31 5.86
N SER A 430 6.74 -7.79 7.07
CA SER A 430 8.07 -7.59 7.66
C SER A 430 8.79 -8.89 7.99
N SER A 431 8.07 -9.98 8.16
CA SER A 431 8.65 -11.28 8.50
C SER A 431 9.07 -12.10 7.29
N ASP A 432 8.49 -11.84 6.13
CA ASP A 432 8.81 -12.53 4.88
C ASP A 432 10.11 -12.00 4.23
N LEU A 433 10.53 -10.82 4.58
CA LEU A 433 11.69 -10.14 3.99
C LEU A 433 12.98 -10.45 4.76
N ARG A 434 13.80 -11.34 4.22
CA ARG A 434 15.16 -11.66 4.72
C ARG A 434 16.12 -10.46 4.68
N LEU A 435 15.74 -9.37 4.03
CA LEU A 435 16.54 -8.17 3.76
C LEU A 435 16.27 -7.00 4.73
N ILE A 436 15.26 -7.12 5.61
CA ILE A 436 14.92 -6.02 6.53
C ILE A 436 15.68 -6.18 7.83
N PRO A 437 16.35 -5.13 8.33
CA PRO A 437 17.00 -5.14 9.64
C PRO A 437 16.03 -5.54 10.75
N MET A 438 16.50 -6.27 11.72
CA MET A 438 15.71 -6.75 12.87
C MET A 438 14.95 -5.63 13.60
N ASN A 439 15.48 -4.40 13.56
CA ASN A 439 14.85 -3.20 14.11
C ASN A 439 13.51 -2.82 13.46
N SER A 440 13.29 -3.18 12.19
CA SER A 440 12.06 -2.85 11.46
C SER A 440 10.85 -3.65 11.97
N ARG A 441 11.08 -4.89 12.34
CA ARG A 441 10.04 -5.75 12.95
C ARG A 441 9.60 -5.22 14.31
N LEU A 442 10.58 -4.75 15.10
CA LEU A 442 10.31 -4.10 16.40
C LEU A 442 9.46 -2.83 16.24
N CYS A 443 9.65 -2.05 15.18
CA CYS A 443 8.83 -0.86 14.93
C CYS A 443 7.35 -1.22 14.72
N VAL A 444 7.06 -2.26 13.96
CA VAL A 444 5.67 -2.71 13.71
C VAL A 444 5.04 -3.26 14.98
N LEU A 445 5.77 -4.10 15.71
CA LEU A 445 5.31 -4.64 17.00
C LEU A 445 5.02 -3.53 18.01
N ASN A 446 5.92 -2.56 18.13
CA ASN A 446 5.76 -1.42 19.02
C ASN A 446 4.57 -0.56 18.62
N ALA A 447 4.33 -0.36 17.32
CA ALA A 447 3.17 0.36 16.81
C ALA A 447 1.85 -0.35 17.19
N LEU A 448 1.81 -1.68 17.04
CA LEU A 448 0.64 -2.48 17.41
C LEU A 448 0.39 -2.44 18.93
N ARG A 449 1.43 -2.60 19.73
CA ARG A 449 1.34 -2.49 21.18
C ARG A 449 0.87 -1.09 21.63
N THR A 450 1.41 -0.05 20.99
CA THR A 450 1.00 1.33 21.24
C THR A 450 -0.46 1.55 20.90
N LEU A 451 -0.93 1.01 19.77
CA LEU A 451 -2.35 1.08 19.38
C LEU A 451 -3.25 0.41 20.43
N LEU A 452 -2.90 -0.79 20.88
CA LEU A 452 -3.67 -1.49 21.91
C LEU A 452 -3.71 -0.71 23.21
N ASN A 453 -2.58 -0.20 23.68
CA ASN A 453 -2.48 0.57 24.92
C ASN A 453 -3.24 1.90 24.85
N CYS A 454 -3.18 2.61 23.75
CA CYS A 454 -3.88 3.88 23.56
C CYS A 454 -5.40 3.72 23.33
N SER A 455 -5.82 2.53 22.90
CA SER A 455 -7.24 2.21 22.65
C SER A 455 -7.98 1.62 23.88
N GLY A 456 -7.34 1.60 25.05
CA GLY A 456 -7.93 1.05 26.26
C GLY A 456 -7.84 -0.48 26.37
N LEU A 457 -6.98 -1.10 25.56
CA LEU A 457 -6.80 -2.55 25.49
C LEU A 457 -5.49 -3.02 26.14
N GLN A 458 -5.07 -2.39 27.23
CA GLN A 458 -3.85 -2.73 27.96
C GLN A 458 -3.85 -4.19 28.44
N LEU A 459 -5.02 -4.71 28.80
CA LEU A 459 -5.15 -6.10 29.24
C LEU A 459 -4.81 -7.10 28.12
N VAL A 460 -5.11 -6.73 26.86
CA VAL A 460 -4.72 -7.54 25.69
C VAL A 460 -3.20 -7.58 25.55
N ASP A 461 -2.55 -6.43 25.62
CA ASP A 461 -1.08 -6.34 25.55
C ASP A 461 -0.41 -7.15 26.66
N ILE A 462 -0.90 -7.06 27.90
CA ILE A 462 -0.41 -7.83 29.05
C ILE A 462 -0.62 -9.34 28.83
N ALA A 463 -1.77 -9.75 28.32
CA ALA A 463 -2.05 -11.16 28.03
C ALA A 463 -1.11 -11.71 26.96
N LEU A 464 -0.86 -10.96 25.88
CA LEU A 464 0.05 -11.34 24.82
C LEU A 464 1.52 -11.38 25.28
N GLU A 465 1.93 -10.48 26.16
CA GLU A 465 3.25 -10.49 26.79
C GLU A 465 3.46 -11.75 27.67
N ARG A 466 2.48 -12.10 28.48
CA ARG A 466 2.52 -13.32 29.32
C ARG A 466 2.64 -14.61 28.50
N MET A 467 2.05 -14.64 27.31
CA MET A 467 2.14 -15.76 26.37
C MET A 467 3.42 -15.77 25.53
N ASN A 468 4.32 -14.81 25.77
CA ASN A 468 5.53 -14.62 24.94
C ASN A 468 5.23 -14.43 23.44
N CYS A 469 4.04 -13.97 23.11
CA CYS A 469 3.58 -13.83 21.74
C CYS A 469 4.46 -12.85 20.94
N TRP A 470 4.81 -11.71 21.55
CA TRP A 470 5.59 -10.66 20.90
C TRP A 470 6.99 -11.11 20.46
N SER A 471 7.68 -11.90 21.27
CA SER A 471 9.00 -12.43 20.94
C SER A 471 8.97 -13.48 19.82
N GLN A 472 7.85 -14.21 19.72
CA GLN A 472 7.69 -15.30 18.75
C GLN A 472 7.34 -14.79 17.34
N PHE A 473 6.85 -13.57 17.16
CA PHE A 473 6.56 -12.99 15.87
C PHE A 473 7.77 -12.85 14.94
N SER A 474 8.98 -12.96 15.46
CA SER A 474 10.19 -13.03 14.65
C SER A 474 10.32 -14.33 13.84
N GLN A 475 9.55 -15.37 14.19
CA GLN A 475 9.58 -16.68 13.53
C GLN A 475 8.51 -16.74 12.45
N ALA A 476 8.90 -17.09 11.21
CA ALA A 476 7.99 -17.14 10.06
C ALA A 476 6.80 -18.10 10.26
N LEU A 477 7.04 -19.22 10.94
CA LEU A 477 6.01 -20.23 11.24
C LEU A 477 4.96 -19.76 12.26
N PHE A 478 5.31 -18.80 13.09
CA PHE A 478 4.44 -18.32 14.17
C PHE A 478 3.39 -17.31 13.70
N GLN A 479 3.55 -16.69 12.55
CA GLN A 479 2.74 -15.55 12.11
C GLN A 479 1.24 -15.81 12.07
N ASN A 480 0.83 -16.89 11.42
CA ASN A 480 -0.58 -17.28 11.35
C ASN A 480 -1.13 -17.58 12.74
N HIS A 481 -0.35 -18.28 13.54
CA HIS A 481 -0.70 -18.57 14.92
C HIS A 481 -0.74 -17.32 15.79
N GLY A 482 0.17 -16.38 15.57
CA GLY A 482 0.18 -15.08 16.23
C GLY A 482 -1.10 -14.25 15.97
N VAL A 483 -1.58 -14.23 14.74
CA VAL A 483 -2.87 -13.58 14.39
C VAL A 483 -4.04 -14.22 15.13
N GLN A 484 -4.06 -15.54 15.22
CA GLN A 484 -5.08 -16.28 15.97
C GLN A 484 -5.06 -15.93 17.45
N ILE A 485 -3.86 -15.89 18.07
CA ILE A 485 -3.70 -15.54 19.48
C ILE A 485 -4.17 -14.09 19.73
N ILE A 486 -3.82 -13.14 18.87
CA ILE A 486 -4.26 -11.74 18.98
C ILE A 486 -5.79 -11.66 18.91
N ALA A 487 -6.39 -12.31 17.92
CA ALA A 487 -7.85 -12.34 17.77
C ALA A 487 -8.53 -12.94 19.01
N LYS A 488 -8.01 -14.04 19.51
CA LYS A 488 -8.52 -14.67 20.73
C LYS A 488 -8.39 -13.76 21.94
N ALA A 489 -7.23 -13.14 22.16
CA ALA A 489 -7.02 -12.23 23.28
C ALA A 489 -7.96 -11.01 23.23
N LEU A 490 -8.24 -10.49 22.05
CA LEU A 490 -9.22 -9.42 21.86
C LEU A 490 -10.65 -9.86 22.20
N THR A 491 -11.05 -11.05 21.77
CA THR A 491 -12.39 -11.57 22.03
C THR A 491 -12.60 -11.99 23.47
N ASP A 492 -11.59 -12.53 24.15
CA ASP A 492 -11.66 -12.92 25.58
C ASP A 492 -11.92 -11.72 26.49
N ILE A 493 -11.52 -10.52 26.08
CA ILE A 493 -11.72 -9.27 26.83
C ILE A 493 -13.02 -8.56 26.37
N ASN A 494 -13.72 -9.04 25.36
CA ASN A 494 -14.88 -8.38 24.77
C ASN A 494 -14.58 -6.92 24.39
N PHE A 495 -13.59 -6.71 23.50
CA PHE A 495 -13.14 -5.37 23.16
C PHE A 495 -14.26 -4.50 22.55
N PRO A 496 -14.37 -3.23 22.99
CA PRO A 496 -15.52 -2.37 22.63
C PRO A 496 -15.62 -2.09 21.13
N GLN A 497 -14.50 -2.14 20.41
CA GLN A 497 -14.42 -1.86 18.98
C GLN A 497 -14.80 -3.07 18.08
N PHE A 498 -15.33 -4.12 18.68
CA PHE A 498 -15.69 -5.34 17.94
C PHE A 498 -16.67 -5.11 16.78
N PRO A 499 -17.80 -4.40 16.95
CA PRO A 499 -18.76 -4.21 15.87
C PRO A 499 -18.16 -3.49 14.66
N GLU A 500 -17.40 -2.43 14.89
CA GLU A 500 -16.75 -1.65 13.83
C GLU A 500 -15.65 -2.45 13.15
N THR A 501 -14.91 -3.24 13.92
CA THR A 501 -13.86 -4.11 13.39
C THR A 501 -14.45 -5.20 12.50
N LEU A 502 -15.52 -5.85 12.93
CA LEU A 502 -16.22 -6.87 12.16
C LEU A 502 -16.79 -6.29 10.86
N HIS A 503 -17.44 -5.14 10.94
CA HIS A 503 -17.96 -4.44 9.76
C HIS A 503 -16.85 -4.06 8.77
N TYR A 504 -15.74 -3.57 9.26
CA TYR A 504 -14.59 -3.22 8.42
C TYR A 504 -13.99 -4.45 7.72
N LEU A 505 -13.81 -5.55 8.45
CA LEU A 505 -13.29 -6.80 7.88
C LEU A 505 -14.24 -7.37 6.83
N TYR A 506 -15.54 -7.31 7.06
CA TYR A 506 -16.55 -7.71 6.08
C TYR A 506 -16.41 -6.88 4.79
N LYS A 507 -16.37 -5.55 4.93
CA LYS A 507 -16.19 -4.65 3.80
C LYS A 507 -14.89 -4.91 3.03
N LEU A 508 -13.79 -5.09 3.74
CA LEU A 508 -12.48 -5.41 3.15
C LEU A 508 -12.53 -6.73 2.38
N SER A 509 -13.22 -7.71 2.90
CA SER A 509 -13.38 -9.03 2.27
C SER A 509 -14.25 -8.97 1.00
N VAL A 510 -15.29 -8.13 0.99
CA VAL A 510 -16.17 -7.92 -0.19
C VAL A 510 -15.44 -7.13 -1.29
N GLU A 511 -14.71 -6.07 -0.92
CA GLU A 511 -13.94 -5.27 -1.88
C GLU A 511 -12.75 -6.04 -2.47
N GLY A 512 -12.34 -7.09 -1.80
CA GLY A 512 -11.20 -7.91 -2.16
C GLY A 512 -9.85 -7.32 -1.70
N PRO A 513 -8.85 -8.17 -1.51
CA PRO A 513 -7.52 -7.74 -1.10
C PRO A 513 -6.76 -7.14 -2.28
N ARG A 514 -5.87 -6.18 -1.98
CA ARG A 514 -4.93 -5.65 -2.97
C ARG A 514 -3.93 -6.70 -3.45
N ARG A 515 -3.55 -7.62 -2.54
CA ARG A 515 -2.63 -8.74 -2.78
C ARG A 515 -3.28 -10.03 -2.33
N SER A 516 -3.03 -11.10 -3.04
CA SER A 516 -3.52 -12.43 -2.68
C SER A 516 -3.05 -12.89 -1.28
N GLU A 517 -1.87 -12.43 -0.86
CA GLU A 517 -1.30 -12.71 0.45
C GLU A 517 -2.11 -12.12 1.60
N ASP A 518 -2.72 -10.95 1.38
CA ASP A 518 -3.51 -10.24 2.38
C ASP A 518 -4.78 -11.01 2.77
N SER A 519 -5.30 -11.80 1.84
CA SER A 519 -6.47 -12.65 2.06
C SER A 519 -6.26 -13.64 3.21
N ILE A 520 -5.08 -14.20 3.34
CA ILE A 520 -4.76 -15.18 4.38
C ILE A 520 -4.94 -14.58 5.76
N ILE A 521 -4.34 -13.42 6.00
CA ILE A 521 -4.41 -12.73 7.29
C ILE A 521 -5.83 -12.23 7.58
N THR A 522 -6.50 -11.69 6.57
CA THR A 522 -7.88 -11.22 6.70
C THR A 522 -8.83 -12.34 7.06
N ILE A 523 -8.74 -13.48 6.38
CA ILE A 523 -9.56 -14.67 6.64
C ILE A 523 -9.27 -15.23 8.03
N LEU A 524 -8.01 -15.37 8.39
CA LEU A 524 -7.61 -15.85 9.72
C LEU A 524 -8.18 -14.96 10.82
N PHE A 525 -7.98 -13.67 10.71
CA PHE A 525 -8.44 -12.74 11.73
C PHE A 525 -9.97 -12.69 11.84
N LEU A 526 -10.67 -12.58 10.70
CA LEU A 526 -12.12 -12.57 10.66
C LEU A 526 -12.73 -13.87 11.23
N THR A 527 -12.22 -15.01 10.80
CA THR A 527 -12.76 -16.31 11.23
C THR A 527 -12.50 -16.59 12.71
N GLU A 528 -11.33 -16.20 13.23
CA GLU A 528 -11.04 -16.32 14.66
C GLU A 528 -11.94 -15.40 15.50
N LEU A 529 -12.21 -14.18 15.05
CA LEU A 529 -13.19 -13.32 15.72
C LEU A 529 -14.59 -13.94 15.74
N LEU A 530 -15.02 -14.53 14.63
CA LEU A 530 -16.32 -15.19 14.52
C LEU A 530 -16.42 -16.45 15.40
N GLU A 531 -15.40 -17.31 15.39
CA GLU A 531 -15.37 -18.55 16.19
C GLU A 531 -15.47 -18.28 17.70
N ASN A 532 -14.80 -17.23 18.17
CA ASN A 532 -14.73 -16.95 19.60
C ASN A 532 -15.95 -16.18 20.15
N VAL A 533 -16.64 -15.39 19.32
CA VAL A 533 -17.74 -14.51 19.78
C VAL A 533 -19.11 -15.11 19.50
N PHE A 534 -19.31 -15.74 18.33
CA PHE A 534 -20.60 -16.28 17.97
C PHE A 534 -20.82 -17.69 18.51
N LYS A 535 -21.55 -17.77 19.60
CA LYS A 535 -22.15 -19.03 20.06
C LYS A 535 -23.52 -19.29 19.42
N SER A 536 -24.18 -18.32 18.81
CA SER A 536 -25.36 -18.40 17.90
C SER A 536 -25.97 -17.02 17.62
N PRO A 537 -26.74 -16.73 16.55
CA PRO A 537 -26.67 -17.31 15.24
C PRO A 537 -25.56 -16.68 14.38
N PHE A 538 -24.96 -17.47 13.51
CA PHE A 538 -23.94 -16.99 12.58
C PHE A 538 -24.59 -16.10 11.48
N PRO A 539 -24.06 -14.90 11.18
CA PRO A 539 -24.62 -14.05 10.15
C PRO A 539 -24.49 -14.68 8.75
N GLU A 540 -25.59 -14.83 8.04
CA GLU A 540 -25.62 -15.43 6.68
C GLU A 540 -24.72 -14.70 5.68
N GLU A 541 -24.51 -13.41 5.86
CA GLU A 541 -23.66 -12.57 5.02
C GLU A 541 -22.23 -13.12 4.89
N PHE A 542 -21.71 -13.76 5.92
CA PHE A 542 -20.37 -14.36 5.90
C PHE A 542 -20.29 -15.64 5.05
N LEU A 543 -21.39 -16.33 4.81
CA LEU A 543 -21.38 -17.49 3.91
C LEU A 543 -21.00 -17.10 2.49
N VAL A 544 -21.42 -15.94 2.02
CA VAL A 544 -21.05 -15.42 0.69
C VAL A 544 -19.54 -15.23 0.60
N LEU A 545 -18.91 -14.73 1.66
CA LEU A 545 -17.45 -14.57 1.71
C LEU A 545 -16.73 -15.92 1.64
N PHE A 546 -17.17 -16.92 2.41
CA PHE A 546 -16.59 -18.26 2.36
C PHE A 546 -16.72 -18.89 0.97
N ARG A 547 -17.85 -18.71 0.30
CA ARG A 547 -18.05 -19.17 -1.08
C ARG A 547 -17.03 -18.55 -2.04
N ASN A 548 -16.80 -17.25 -1.93
CA ASN A 548 -15.83 -16.54 -2.76
C ASN A 548 -14.39 -17.01 -2.48
N TRP A 549 -14.04 -17.23 -1.23
CA TRP A 549 -12.70 -17.68 -0.82
C TRP A 549 -12.39 -19.12 -1.22
N ILE A 550 -13.38 -20.01 -1.22
CA ILE A 550 -13.20 -21.39 -1.71
C ILE A 550 -12.77 -21.40 -3.18
N ASN A 551 -13.34 -20.50 -3.97
CA ASN A 551 -13.07 -20.36 -5.41
C ASN A 551 -11.95 -19.35 -5.74
N ASP A 552 -11.16 -18.94 -4.75
CA ASP A 552 -10.05 -18.01 -4.95
C ASP A 552 -8.95 -18.64 -5.83
N PRO A 553 -8.38 -17.90 -6.77
CA PRO A 553 -7.28 -18.38 -7.62
C PRO A 553 -6.03 -18.82 -6.83
N ASN A 554 -5.83 -18.26 -5.61
CA ASN A 554 -4.73 -18.66 -4.75
C ASN A 554 -5.10 -19.94 -3.96
N PRO A 555 -4.38 -21.05 -4.19
CA PRO A 555 -4.66 -22.32 -3.50
C PRO A 555 -4.57 -22.22 -1.98
N SER A 556 -3.70 -21.34 -1.47
CA SER A 556 -3.53 -21.15 -0.02
C SER A 556 -4.76 -20.54 0.62
N VAL A 557 -5.40 -19.57 -0.05
CA VAL A 557 -6.65 -18.94 0.39
C VAL A 557 -7.78 -19.99 0.40
N SER A 558 -7.90 -20.75 -0.67
CA SER A 558 -8.88 -21.80 -0.83
C SER A 558 -8.75 -22.87 0.28
N LYS A 559 -7.55 -23.36 0.51
CA LYS A 559 -7.26 -24.35 1.59
C LYS A 559 -7.58 -23.81 2.97
N LEU A 560 -7.19 -22.56 3.26
CA LEU A 560 -7.46 -21.93 4.55
C LEU A 560 -8.95 -21.77 4.79
N SER A 561 -9.70 -21.32 3.77
CA SER A 561 -11.15 -21.17 3.83
C SER A 561 -11.84 -22.51 4.12
N LEU A 562 -11.44 -23.56 3.40
CA LEU A 562 -11.96 -24.92 3.61
C LEU A 562 -11.63 -25.43 5.03
N GLN A 563 -10.43 -25.18 5.53
CA GLN A 563 -10.05 -25.54 6.89
C GLN A 563 -10.91 -24.83 7.93
N LYS A 564 -11.17 -23.54 7.75
CA LYS A 564 -11.98 -22.76 8.67
C LYS A 564 -13.46 -23.17 8.63
N ILE A 565 -14.00 -23.45 7.47
CA ILE A 565 -15.35 -24.04 7.34
C ILE A 565 -15.42 -25.36 8.10
N SER A 566 -14.41 -26.19 7.98
CA SER A 566 -14.33 -27.46 8.71
C SER A 566 -14.35 -27.27 10.24
N SER A 567 -13.64 -26.28 10.77
CA SER A 567 -13.64 -25.98 12.22
C SER A 567 -14.96 -25.38 12.69
N MET A 568 -15.62 -24.61 11.84
CA MET A 568 -16.90 -23.94 12.13
C MET A 568 -18.15 -24.79 11.77
N ALA A 569 -17.98 -26.03 11.36
CA ALA A 569 -19.08 -26.89 10.93
C ALA A 569 -20.26 -26.98 11.94
N PRO A 570 -20.04 -27.07 13.26
CA PRO A 570 -21.14 -27.06 14.22
C PRO A 570 -21.98 -25.79 14.22
N VAL A 571 -21.36 -24.64 13.99
CA VAL A 571 -22.05 -23.35 13.95
C VAL A 571 -22.77 -23.16 12.60
N ILE A 572 -22.19 -23.62 11.52
CA ILE A 572 -22.75 -23.54 10.17
C ILE A 572 -24.03 -24.38 10.05
N ASN A 573 -24.13 -25.47 10.80
CA ASN A 573 -25.34 -26.31 10.81
C ASN A 573 -26.63 -25.56 11.22
N GLU A 574 -26.49 -24.48 12.00
CA GLU A 574 -27.63 -23.67 12.45
C GLU A 574 -28.16 -22.69 11.40
N ILE A 575 -27.52 -22.63 10.22
CA ILE A 575 -27.83 -21.66 9.16
C ILE A 575 -28.77 -22.28 8.12
N GLU A 576 -29.85 -21.57 7.81
CA GLU A 576 -30.85 -22.05 6.84
C GLU A 576 -30.28 -22.27 5.42
N ASN A 577 -29.33 -21.48 4.97
CA ASN A 577 -28.77 -21.52 3.61
C ASN A 577 -27.42 -22.26 3.49
N SER A 578 -27.09 -23.16 4.40
CA SER A 578 -25.86 -23.95 4.39
C SER A 578 -25.63 -24.77 3.10
N CYS A 579 -26.72 -25.13 2.39
CA CYS A 579 -26.64 -25.86 1.12
C CYS A 579 -25.87 -25.11 0.02
N SER A 580 -25.88 -23.79 0.02
CA SER A 580 -25.10 -22.99 -0.95
C SER A 580 -23.58 -23.16 -0.78
N LEU A 581 -23.14 -23.41 0.45
CA LEU A 581 -21.75 -23.68 0.78
C LEU A 581 -21.31 -25.05 0.30
N LEU A 582 -22.20 -26.05 0.38
CA LEU A 582 -21.95 -27.38 -0.17
C LEU A 582 -21.63 -27.33 -1.66
N ILE A 583 -22.41 -26.58 -2.44
CA ILE A 583 -22.18 -26.42 -3.87
C ILE A 583 -20.79 -25.80 -4.14
N ALA A 584 -20.40 -24.78 -3.39
CA ALA A 584 -19.08 -24.16 -3.53
C ALA A 584 -17.94 -25.14 -3.20
N ILE A 585 -18.12 -26.00 -2.22
CA ILE A 585 -17.13 -27.04 -1.89
C ILE A 585 -17.04 -28.08 -3.03
N LEU A 586 -18.16 -28.43 -3.65
CA LEU A 586 -18.17 -29.32 -4.82
C LEU A 586 -17.44 -28.71 -6.02
N ASP A 587 -17.56 -27.39 -6.23
CA ASP A 587 -16.82 -26.68 -7.26
C ASP A 587 -15.31 -26.74 -7.01
N ALA A 588 -14.87 -26.78 -5.76
CA ALA A 588 -13.44 -26.92 -5.40
C ALA A 588 -12.86 -28.30 -5.79
N PHE A 589 -13.68 -29.30 -6.05
CA PHE A 589 -13.25 -30.61 -6.59
C PHE A 589 -12.67 -30.49 -8.02
N LEU A 590 -12.97 -29.42 -8.72
CA LEU A 590 -12.48 -29.12 -10.06
C LEU A 590 -11.13 -28.36 -10.05
N SER A 591 -10.57 -28.09 -8.88
CA SER A 591 -9.30 -27.39 -8.75
C SER A 591 -8.15 -28.19 -9.38
N GLU A 592 -7.18 -27.46 -9.95
CA GLU A 592 -5.92 -28.06 -10.45
C GLU A 592 -4.97 -28.46 -9.32
N ASP A 593 -5.12 -27.91 -8.12
CA ASP A 593 -4.28 -28.20 -6.97
C ASP A 593 -4.81 -29.42 -6.18
N ASN A 594 -4.05 -30.49 -6.17
CA ASN A 594 -4.39 -31.72 -5.46
C ASN A 594 -4.64 -31.52 -3.95
N THR A 595 -3.92 -30.55 -3.35
CA THR A 595 -4.06 -30.29 -1.91
C THR A 595 -5.39 -29.57 -1.60
N VAL A 596 -5.88 -28.75 -2.52
CA VAL A 596 -7.21 -28.12 -2.42
C VAL A 596 -8.30 -29.18 -2.52
N ILE A 597 -8.19 -30.11 -3.48
CA ILE A 597 -9.16 -31.20 -3.67
C ILE A 597 -9.23 -32.08 -2.40
N ILE A 598 -8.09 -32.48 -1.87
CA ILE A 598 -8.04 -33.29 -0.63
C ILE A 598 -8.68 -32.55 0.54
N ARG A 599 -8.37 -31.27 0.68
CA ARG A 599 -8.94 -30.45 1.75
C ARG A 599 -10.46 -30.28 1.58
N ALA A 600 -10.92 -30.09 0.35
CA ALA A 600 -12.33 -29.99 0.03
C ALA A 600 -13.08 -31.29 0.36
N LEU A 601 -12.49 -32.44 0.03
CA LEU A 601 -13.06 -33.77 0.37
C LEU A 601 -13.25 -33.92 1.89
N PHE A 602 -12.23 -33.61 2.67
CA PHE A 602 -12.32 -33.72 4.13
C PHE A 602 -13.27 -32.69 4.74
N THR A 603 -13.28 -31.47 4.21
CA THR A 603 -14.20 -30.42 4.68
C THR A 603 -15.65 -30.80 4.39
N LEU A 604 -15.94 -31.28 3.17
CA LEU A 604 -17.28 -31.78 2.81
C LEU A 604 -17.71 -32.89 3.75
N ARG A 605 -16.85 -33.88 4.00
CA ARG A 605 -17.18 -35.02 4.88
C ARG A 605 -17.52 -34.52 6.28
N LYS A 606 -16.69 -33.65 6.85
CA LYS A 606 -16.90 -33.13 8.20
C LYS A 606 -18.17 -32.26 8.29
N LEU A 607 -18.48 -31.52 7.24
CA LEU A 607 -19.70 -30.72 7.19
C LEU A 607 -20.95 -31.61 7.11
N LEU A 608 -20.93 -32.65 6.26
CA LEU A 608 -22.03 -33.63 6.15
C LEU A 608 -22.27 -34.40 7.45
N ASP A 609 -21.23 -34.69 8.21
CA ASP A 609 -21.35 -35.34 9.52
C ASP A 609 -22.12 -34.49 10.56
N LYS A 610 -22.10 -33.17 10.38
CA LYS A 610 -22.76 -32.23 11.30
C LYS A 610 -24.10 -31.71 10.81
N LEU A 611 -24.33 -31.71 9.50
CA LEU A 611 -25.58 -31.29 8.91
C LEU A 611 -26.68 -32.35 9.10
N ASP A 612 -27.92 -31.90 9.25
CA ASP A 612 -29.04 -32.80 9.23
C ASP A 612 -29.23 -33.43 7.84
N LYS A 613 -29.42 -34.73 7.81
CA LYS A 613 -29.61 -35.52 6.58
C LYS A 613 -30.76 -35.02 5.71
N VAL A 614 -31.82 -34.54 6.33
CA VAL A 614 -32.94 -33.94 5.60
C VAL A 614 -32.52 -32.68 4.83
N THR A 615 -31.66 -31.86 5.44
CA THR A 615 -31.18 -30.58 4.88
C THR A 615 -30.46 -30.78 3.55
N TYR A 616 -29.58 -31.78 3.44
CA TYR A 616 -28.85 -32.02 2.20
C TYR A 616 -29.38 -33.17 1.33
N SER A 617 -30.49 -33.79 1.72
CA SER A 617 -31.10 -34.91 0.96
C SER A 617 -31.37 -34.53 -0.50
N THR A 618 -31.82 -33.31 -0.76
CA THR A 618 -32.06 -32.79 -2.11
C THR A 618 -30.79 -32.68 -2.97
N LEU A 619 -29.63 -32.52 -2.34
CA LEU A 619 -28.34 -32.41 -2.99
C LEU A 619 -27.55 -33.72 -3.00
N CYS A 620 -28.04 -34.78 -2.36
CA CYS A 620 -27.30 -36.03 -2.20
C CYS A 620 -26.86 -36.63 -3.54
N ASN A 621 -27.70 -36.54 -4.55
CA ASN A 621 -27.41 -37.02 -5.90
C ASN A 621 -26.25 -36.20 -6.56
N THR A 622 -26.29 -34.89 -6.43
CA THR A 622 -25.24 -34.01 -6.93
C THR A 622 -23.92 -34.25 -6.20
N ILE A 623 -23.98 -34.41 -4.88
CA ILE A 623 -22.77 -34.70 -4.05
C ILE A 623 -22.19 -36.04 -4.47
N ALA A 624 -22.99 -37.06 -4.57
CA ALA A 624 -22.55 -38.40 -4.97
C ALA A 624 -21.93 -38.40 -6.37
N SER A 625 -22.56 -37.75 -7.33
CA SER A 625 -22.06 -37.63 -8.70
C SER A 625 -20.73 -36.86 -8.78
N SER A 626 -20.52 -35.91 -7.88
CA SER A 626 -19.27 -35.13 -7.84
C SER A 626 -18.04 -35.94 -7.39
N TYR A 627 -18.23 -37.04 -6.70
CA TYR A 627 -17.13 -37.96 -6.37
C TYR A 627 -16.66 -38.80 -7.56
N CYS A 628 -17.53 -39.08 -8.53
CA CYS A 628 -17.22 -39.98 -9.64
C CYS A 628 -15.99 -39.60 -10.46
N PRO A 629 -15.79 -38.34 -10.88
CA PRO A 629 -14.60 -37.92 -11.58
C PRO A 629 -13.31 -38.06 -10.73
N LEU A 630 -13.42 -37.89 -9.41
CA LEU A 630 -12.30 -38.00 -8.49
C LEU A 630 -11.87 -39.44 -8.23
N MET A 631 -12.75 -40.40 -8.45
CA MET A 631 -12.44 -41.84 -8.36
C MET A 631 -11.39 -42.26 -9.41
N ASP A 632 -11.35 -41.59 -10.55
CA ASP A 632 -10.32 -41.84 -11.60
C ASP A 632 -9.19 -40.80 -11.62
N HIS A 633 -9.03 -40.02 -10.57
CA HIS A 633 -8.00 -39.00 -10.48
C HIS A 633 -6.58 -39.60 -10.56
N SER A 634 -5.63 -38.85 -11.13
CA SER A 634 -4.22 -39.28 -11.26
C SER A 634 -3.56 -39.57 -9.91
N ASN A 635 -3.89 -38.82 -8.87
CA ASN A 635 -3.36 -39.00 -7.52
C ASN A 635 -4.10 -40.10 -6.75
N ALA A 636 -3.36 -41.10 -6.29
CA ALA A 636 -3.91 -42.23 -5.55
C ALA A 636 -4.56 -41.83 -4.21
N SER A 637 -4.03 -40.80 -3.54
CA SER A 637 -4.62 -40.32 -2.29
C SER A 637 -6.01 -39.71 -2.53
N ILE A 638 -6.19 -38.96 -3.62
CA ILE A 638 -7.50 -38.43 -3.99
C ILE A 638 -8.45 -39.56 -4.37
N ARG A 639 -8.02 -40.53 -5.17
CA ARG A 639 -8.85 -41.70 -5.51
C ARG A 639 -9.35 -42.42 -4.27
N SER A 640 -8.41 -42.73 -3.36
CA SER A 640 -8.72 -43.45 -2.12
C SER A 640 -9.73 -42.72 -1.24
N VAL A 641 -9.52 -41.41 -1.03
CA VAL A 641 -10.42 -40.60 -0.19
C VAL A 641 -11.78 -40.43 -0.87
N ALA A 642 -11.81 -40.12 -2.17
CA ALA A 642 -13.06 -39.95 -2.91
C ALA A 642 -13.94 -41.21 -2.89
N VAL A 643 -13.35 -42.37 -3.17
CA VAL A 643 -14.05 -43.66 -3.13
C VAL A 643 -14.58 -43.92 -1.73
N ARG A 644 -13.77 -43.70 -0.69
CA ARG A 644 -14.20 -43.93 0.69
C ARG A 644 -15.32 -43.00 1.11
N HIS A 645 -15.21 -41.71 0.83
CA HIS A 645 -16.26 -40.73 1.17
C HIS A 645 -17.53 -40.96 0.40
N PHE A 646 -17.47 -41.43 -0.84
CA PHE A 646 -18.62 -41.84 -1.61
C PHE A 646 -19.35 -43.02 -0.89
N GLY A 647 -18.63 -44.02 -0.43
CA GLY A 647 -19.22 -45.13 0.33
C GLY A 647 -19.83 -44.69 1.65
N GLU A 648 -19.15 -43.79 2.38
CA GLU A 648 -19.68 -43.24 3.63
C GLU A 648 -20.96 -42.43 3.40
N LEU A 649 -21.02 -41.62 2.32
CA LEU A 649 -22.26 -40.89 1.94
C LEU A 649 -23.42 -41.87 1.66
N LEU A 650 -23.17 -42.93 0.90
CA LEU A 650 -24.18 -43.92 0.61
C LEU A 650 -24.67 -44.63 1.89
N ASN A 651 -23.78 -44.90 2.81
CA ASN A 651 -24.13 -45.48 4.09
C ASN A 651 -24.98 -44.52 4.94
N ASP A 652 -24.61 -43.27 5.00
CA ASP A 652 -25.36 -42.25 5.75
C ASP A 652 -26.74 -42.00 5.18
N MET A 653 -26.92 -42.13 3.85
CA MET A 653 -28.14 -41.91 3.12
C MET A 653 -28.92 -43.18 2.81
N CYS A 654 -28.74 -44.24 3.61
CA CYS A 654 -29.41 -45.55 3.39
C CYS A 654 -30.94 -45.48 3.36
N GLN A 655 -31.53 -44.50 4.02
CA GLN A 655 -33.01 -44.27 3.97
C GLN A 655 -33.48 -43.63 2.65
N TYR A 656 -32.57 -43.04 1.89
CA TYR A 656 -32.82 -42.33 0.63
C TYR A 656 -32.26 -43.08 -0.58
N THR A 657 -32.01 -44.37 -0.46
CA THR A 657 -31.40 -45.24 -1.51
C THR A 657 -32.09 -45.14 -2.86
N TRP A 658 -33.38 -44.97 -2.87
CA TRP A 658 -34.19 -44.84 -4.10
C TRP A 658 -33.80 -43.64 -4.94
N MET A 659 -33.31 -42.53 -4.32
CA MET A 659 -32.82 -41.35 -5.00
C MET A 659 -31.42 -41.54 -5.59
N LEU A 660 -30.65 -42.44 -4.99
CA LEU A 660 -29.24 -42.68 -5.32
C LEU A 660 -29.01 -43.87 -6.24
N ASN A 661 -30.06 -44.62 -6.57
CA ASN A 661 -29.93 -45.89 -7.27
C ASN A 661 -29.14 -45.77 -8.60
N SER A 662 -29.44 -44.74 -9.41
CA SER A 662 -28.74 -44.50 -10.68
C SER A 662 -27.24 -44.15 -10.47
N VAL A 663 -26.91 -43.39 -9.42
CA VAL A 663 -25.54 -43.01 -9.10
C VAL A 663 -24.76 -44.19 -8.54
N ILE A 664 -25.41 -45.05 -7.72
CA ILE A 664 -24.82 -46.28 -7.21
C ILE A 664 -24.42 -47.19 -8.38
N VAL A 665 -25.36 -47.42 -9.29
CA VAL A 665 -25.14 -48.31 -10.46
C VAL A 665 -24.05 -47.71 -11.37
N GLY A 666 -24.10 -46.40 -11.66
CA GLY A 666 -23.09 -45.72 -12.46
C GLY A 666 -21.69 -45.72 -11.82
N GLY A 667 -21.60 -45.70 -10.48
CA GLY A 667 -20.35 -45.80 -9.74
C GLY A 667 -19.74 -47.20 -9.68
N LEU A 668 -20.48 -48.24 -10.07
CA LEU A 668 -19.96 -49.63 -10.00
C LEU A 668 -18.76 -49.88 -10.92
N VAL A 669 -18.72 -49.30 -12.12
CA VAL A 669 -17.62 -49.51 -13.06
C VAL A 669 -16.28 -49.09 -12.45
N PRO A 670 -16.06 -47.84 -12.03
CA PRO A 670 -14.79 -47.45 -11.42
C PRO A 670 -14.51 -48.25 -10.13
N LEU A 671 -15.50 -48.55 -9.30
CA LEU A 671 -15.31 -49.32 -8.06
C LEU A 671 -14.82 -50.75 -8.31
N ILE A 672 -15.30 -51.41 -9.38
CA ILE A 672 -14.85 -52.73 -9.78
C ILE A 672 -13.43 -52.66 -10.36
N LEU A 673 -13.18 -51.74 -11.27
CA LEU A 673 -11.88 -51.63 -11.95
C LEU A 673 -10.74 -51.26 -11.00
N PHE A 674 -10.96 -50.43 -10.03
CA PHE A 674 -9.97 -50.01 -9.06
C PHE A 674 -9.67 -51.03 -7.94
N LEU A 675 -10.36 -52.14 -7.91
CA LEU A 675 -10.01 -53.25 -7.01
C LEU A 675 -8.65 -53.84 -7.30
N GLU A 676 -8.11 -53.65 -8.49
CA GLU A 676 -6.79 -54.07 -8.95
C GLU A 676 -5.80 -52.88 -8.99
N ASP A 677 -6.09 -51.77 -8.31
CA ASP A 677 -5.17 -50.62 -8.21
C ASP A 677 -3.87 -51.01 -7.50
N ARG A 678 -2.78 -50.38 -7.91
CA ARG A 678 -1.46 -50.57 -7.28
C ARG A 678 -1.40 -50.06 -5.84
N ASP A 679 -2.23 -49.06 -5.52
CA ASP A 679 -2.30 -48.47 -4.19
C ASP A 679 -3.28 -49.25 -3.32
N THR A 680 -2.76 -49.88 -2.25
CA THR A 680 -3.57 -50.69 -1.31
C THR A 680 -4.66 -49.86 -0.61
N ARG A 681 -4.47 -48.57 -0.44
CA ARG A 681 -5.48 -47.68 0.15
C ARG A 681 -6.70 -47.54 -0.76
N VAL A 682 -6.46 -47.44 -2.07
CA VAL A 682 -7.55 -47.39 -3.08
C VAL A 682 -8.29 -48.71 -3.09
N VAL A 683 -7.57 -49.83 -3.09
CA VAL A 683 -8.19 -51.18 -3.04
C VAL A 683 -9.06 -51.37 -1.80
N LYS A 684 -8.57 -50.99 -0.63
CA LYS A 684 -9.33 -51.07 0.63
C LYS A 684 -10.58 -50.18 0.57
N ALA A 685 -10.46 -48.95 0.04
CA ALA A 685 -11.59 -48.04 -0.12
C ALA A 685 -12.64 -48.62 -1.09
N CYS A 686 -12.20 -49.20 -2.20
CA CYS A 686 -13.10 -49.85 -3.17
C CYS A 686 -13.82 -51.04 -2.57
N LYS A 687 -13.13 -51.90 -1.86
CA LYS A 687 -13.76 -53.04 -1.16
C LYS A 687 -14.82 -52.56 -0.17
N PHE A 688 -14.51 -51.58 0.64
CA PHE A 688 -15.44 -50.98 1.59
C PHE A 688 -16.69 -50.39 0.91
N THR A 689 -16.48 -49.55 -0.10
CA THR A 689 -17.57 -48.85 -0.80
C THR A 689 -18.41 -49.85 -1.62
N LEU A 690 -17.77 -50.77 -2.30
CA LEU A 690 -18.49 -51.78 -3.10
C LEU A 690 -19.37 -52.69 -2.20
N GLN A 691 -18.88 -53.02 -0.99
CA GLN A 691 -19.70 -53.77 -0.02
C GLN A 691 -20.95 -52.98 0.40
N ILE A 692 -20.83 -51.68 0.59
CA ILE A 692 -21.99 -50.79 0.87
C ILE A 692 -22.95 -50.78 -0.33
N CYS A 693 -22.44 -50.61 -1.54
CA CYS A 693 -23.27 -50.63 -2.77
C CYS A 693 -24.03 -51.92 -2.91
N ILE A 694 -23.38 -53.08 -2.73
CA ILE A 694 -24.01 -54.40 -2.80
C ILE A 694 -25.11 -54.53 -1.75
N SER A 695 -24.85 -54.10 -0.52
CA SER A 695 -25.83 -54.07 0.56
C SER A 695 -27.03 -53.19 0.26
N GLN A 696 -26.81 -51.99 -0.28
CA GLN A 696 -27.86 -51.04 -0.65
C GLN A 696 -28.72 -51.55 -1.79
N LEU A 697 -28.11 -52.20 -2.77
CA LEU A 697 -28.84 -52.83 -3.90
C LEU A 697 -29.51 -54.16 -3.52
N LYS A 698 -29.31 -54.64 -2.29
CA LYS A 698 -29.83 -55.89 -1.77
C LYS A 698 -29.46 -57.11 -2.62
N TRP A 699 -28.25 -57.12 -3.18
CA TRP A 699 -27.79 -58.27 -3.98
C TRP A 699 -27.30 -59.39 -3.10
N PRO A 700 -27.66 -60.65 -3.39
CA PRO A 700 -27.20 -61.81 -2.63
C PRO A 700 -25.80 -62.25 -3.06
N ILE A 701 -24.80 -61.30 -2.90
CA ILE A 701 -23.44 -61.61 -3.19
C ILE A 701 -22.80 -62.10 -1.89
N PRO A 702 -22.20 -63.31 -1.86
CA PRO A 702 -21.50 -63.79 -0.70
C PRO A 702 -20.30 -62.89 -0.38
N CYS A 703 -19.82 -62.91 0.87
CA CYS A 703 -18.73 -62.08 1.38
C CYS A 703 -17.36 -62.30 0.68
N LEU A 704 -17.35 -62.37 -0.65
CA LEU A 704 -16.16 -62.51 -1.49
C LEU A 704 -15.11 -61.43 -1.27
N LEU A 705 -15.56 -60.24 -0.75
CA LEU A 705 -14.65 -59.14 -0.47
C LEU A 705 -13.91 -59.20 0.87
N LYS A 706 -14.34 -60.14 1.77
CA LYS A 706 -13.70 -60.27 3.10
C LYS A 706 -12.52 -61.22 3.12
N ASP A 707 -12.44 -62.15 2.15
CA ASP A 707 -11.37 -63.15 2.10
C ASP A 707 -10.09 -62.56 1.50
N ARG A 708 -8.95 -62.93 2.05
CA ARG A 708 -7.64 -62.58 1.50
C ARG A 708 -7.44 -63.10 0.10
N SER A 709 -8.11 -64.13 -0.28
CA SER A 709 -8.02 -64.81 -1.57
C SER A 709 -9.29 -64.65 -2.40
N TYR A 710 -9.81 -63.40 -2.60
CA TYR A 710 -10.94 -63.20 -3.50
C TYR A 710 -10.55 -63.30 -4.96
N SER A 711 -11.39 -63.91 -5.78
CA SER A 711 -11.18 -63.90 -7.22
C SER A 711 -11.89 -62.68 -7.82
N PHE A 712 -11.16 -61.78 -8.50
CA PHE A 712 -11.68 -60.64 -9.19
C PHE A 712 -12.76 -61.04 -10.21
N GLU A 713 -12.48 -62.08 -10.97
CA GLU A 713 -13.37 -62.60 -12.01
C GLU A 713 -14.70 -63.17 -11.44
N LEU A 714 -14.67 -63.87 -10.32
CA LEU A 714 -15.88 -64.38 -9.66
C LEU A 714 -16.74 -63.24 -9.11
N LEU A 715 -16.10 -62.20 -8.62
CA LEU A 715 -16.83 -61.00 -8.15
C LEU A 715 -17.53 -60.28 -9.31
N VAL A 716 -16.82 -60.04 -10.41
CA VAL A 716 -17.38 -59.42 -11.62
C VAL A 716 -18.50 -60.24 -12.16
N LEU A 717 -18.36 -61.59 -12.24
CA LEU A 717 -19.39 -62.49 -12.65
C LEU A 717 -20.66 -62.37 -11.76
N SER A 718 -20.48 -62.36 -10.46
CA SER A 718 -21.59 -62.22 -9.49
C SER A 718 -22.33 -60.88 -9.63
N ILE A 719 -21.55 -59.78 -9.80
CA ILE A 719 -22.12 -58.44 -9.99
C ILE A 719 -22.91 -58.38 -11.30
N CYS A 720 -22.35 -58.86 -12.41
CA CYS A 720 -22.98 -58.84 -13.71
C CYS A 720 -24.29 -59.69 -13.73
N ASN A 721 -24.32 -60.82 -13.04
CA ASN A 721 -25.52 -61.63 -12.92
C ASN A 721 -26.65 -60.91 -12.15
N ASN A 722 -26.27 -60.16 -11.11
CA ASN A 722 -27.28 -59.40 -10.37
C ASN A 722 -27.73 -58.12 -11.13
N LEU A 723 -26.85 -57.49 -11.87
CA LEU A 723 -27.18 -56.35 -12.71
C LEU A 723 -28.25 -56.68 -13.76
N ILE A 724 -28.14 -57.83 -14.46
CA ILE A 724 -29.11 -58.21 -15.49
C ILE A 724 -30.50 -58.52 -14.90
N ILE A 725 -30.54 -58.97 -13.66
CA ILE A 725 -31.80 -59.27 -12.96
C ILE A 725 -32.48 -57.99 -12.47
N THR A 726 -31.72 -57.07 -11.87
CA THR A 726 -32.27 -55.94 -11.12
C THR A 726 -32.20 -54.61 -11.84
N HIS A 727 -31.17 -54.39 -12.68
CA HIS A 727 -30.84 -53.08 -13.29
C HIS A 727 -30.52 -53.19 -14.79
N ARG A 728 -31.30 -53.96 -15.52
CA ARG A 728 -31.15 -54.23 -16.93
C ARG A 728 -30.98 -52.98 -17.79
N ASN A 729 -31.70 -51.92 -17.48
CA ASN A 729 -31.72 -50.68 -18.25
C ASN A 729 -30.40 -49.88 -18.19
N HIS A 730 -29.53 -50.20 -17.27
CA HIS A 730 -28.22 -49.47 -17.10
C HIS A 730 -27.04 -50.20 -17.75
N ILE A 731 -27.25 -51.40 -18.32
CA ILE A 731 -26.15 -52.20 -18.89
C ILE A 731 -25.46 -51.49 -20.04
N THR A 732 -26.18 -50.82 -20.92
CA THR A 732 -25.65 -50.06 -22.06
C THR A 732 -24.78 -48.91 -21.58
N ASP A 733 -25.21 -48.19 -20.55
CA ASP A 733 -24.42 -47.09 -19.94
C ASP A 733 -23.13 -47.63 -19.28
N LEU A 734 -23.25 -48.76 -18.58
CA LEU A 734 -22.08 -49.40 -17.94
C LEU A 734 -21.05 -49.92 -18.98
N ILE A 735 -21.52 -50.40 -20.13
CA ILE A 735 -20.66 -50.77 -21.24
C ILE A 735 -19.96 -49.55 -21.80
N SER A 736 -20.68 -48.46 -22.02
CA SER A 736 -20.09 -47.19 -22.48
C SER A 736 -19.00 -46.68 -21.55
N ASP A 737 -19.27 -46.67 -20.24
CA ASP A 737 -18.30 -46.27 -19.23
C ASP A 737 -17.06 -47.18 -19.23
N THR A 738 -17.30 -48.51 -19.38
CA THR A 738 -16.18 -49.49 -19.43
C THR A 738 -15.32 -49.29 -20.64
N LEU A 739 -15.89 -48.96 -21.81
CA LEU A 739 -15.15 -48.65 -23.04
C LEU A 739 -14.21 -47.47 -22.87
N GLY A 740 -14.56 -46.45 -22.04
CA GLY A 740 -13.72 -45.33 -21.71
C GLY A 740 -12.38 -45.73 -21.04
N PHE A 741 -12.33 -46.81 -20.30
CA PHE A 741 -11.14 -47.29 -19.60
C PHE A 741 -10.22 -48.19 -20.43
N LEU A 742 -10.67 -48.72 -21.57
CA LEU A 742 -9.86 -49.59 -22.45
C LEU A 742 -8.60 -48.88 -22.98
N GLY A 743 -8.64 -47.56 -23.14
CA GLY A 743 -7.50 -46.73 -23.57
C GLY A 743 -6.71 -46.08 -22.43
N SER A 744 -6.92 -46.46 -21.18
CA SER A 744 -6.24 -45.91 -20.03
C SER A 744 -4.73 -46.14 -20.07
N SER A 745 -3.97 -45.14 -19.62
CA SER A 745 -2.52 -45.25 -19.44
C SER A 745 -2.13 -46.26 -18.35
N ARG A 746 -3.06 -46.58 -17.46
CA ARG A 746 -2.85 -47.54 -16.36
C ARG A 746 -3.15 -48.95 -16.84
N THR A 747 -2.13 -49.83 -16.84
CA THR A 747 -2.21 -51.20 -17.33
C THR A 747 -3.29 -52.01 -16.66
N TYR A 748 -3.44 -51.90 -15.35
CA TYR A 748 -4.46 -52.65 -14.62
C TYR A 748 -5.90 -52.25 -15.01
N LEU A 749 -6.13 -51.01 -15.37
CA LEU A 749 -7.44 -50.54 -15.84
C LEU A 749 -7.77 -51.12 -17.21
N ARG A 750 -6.78 -51.21 -18.12
CA ARG A 750 -7.01 -51.85 -19.42
C ARG A 750 -7.31 -53.35 -19.26
N ARG A 751 -6.61 -54.06 -18.31
CA ARG A 751 -6.94 -55.49 -18.04
C ARG A 751 -8.32 -55.66 -17.48
N THR A 752 -8.64 -54.96 -16.40
CA THR A 752 -9.90 -55.10 -15.69
C THR A 752 -11.11 -54.63 -16.51
N SER A 753 -10.95 -53.56 -17.30
CA SER A 753 -12.01 -53.06 -18.19
C SER A 753 -12.27 -54.06 -19.33
N THR A 754 -11.27 -54.73 -19.86
CA THR A 754 -11.41 -55.77 -20.89
C THR A 754 -12.21 -56.96 -20.33
N ILE A 755 -11.91 -57.40 -19.13
CA ILE A 755 -12.66 -58.50 -18.47
C ILE A 755 -14.10 -58.08 -18.20
N LEU A 756 -14.33 -56.88 -17.63
CA LEU A 756 -15.65 -56.37 -17.30
C LEU A 756 -16.50 -56.22 -18.59
N LEU A 757 -15.90 -55.68 -19.66
CA LEU A 757 -16.58 -55.56 -20.95
C LEU A 757 -17.04 -56.91 -21.49
N GLY A 758 -16.23 -57.93 -21.41
CA GLY A 758 -16.60 -59.31 -21.86
C GLY A 758 -17.77 -59.84 -21.07
N TYR A 759 -17.81 -59.67 -19.75
CA TYR A 759 -18.93 -60.11 -18.91
C TYR A 759 -20.21 -59.32 -19.15
N LEU A 760 -20.13 -57.97 -19.26
CA LEU A 760 -21.26 -57.12 -19.58
C LEU A 760 -21.86 -57.45 -20.95
N THR A 761 -21.00 -57.73 -21.94
CA THR A 761 -21.43 -58.15 -23.29
C THR A 761 -22.09 -59.51 -23.26
N LYS A 762 -21.52 -60.48 -22.53
CA LYS A 762 -22.12 -61.83 -22.45
C LYS A 762 -23.47 -61.86 -21.78
N VAL A 763 -23.64 -61.02 -20.74
CA VAL A 763 -24.88 -60.90 -19.97
C VAL A 763 -25.89 -60.01 -20.67
N GLY A 764 -25.47 -58.85 -21.16
CA GLY A 764 -26.31 -57.80 -21.72
C GLY A 764 -26.53 -57.79 -23.26
N GLY A 765 -25.90 -58.75 -23.94
CA GLY A 765 -25.85 -58.77 -25.41
C GLY A 765 -27.18 -58.74 -26.14
N SER A 766 -28.23 -59.23 -25.51
CA SER A 766 -29.57 -59.18 -26.09
C SER A 766 -30.22 -57.78 -26.09
N LEU A 767 -29.64 -56.85 -25.34
CA LEU A 767 -30.14 -55.48 -25.22
C LEU A 767 -29.38 -54.49 -26.11
N LEU A 768 -28.27 -54.91 -26.67
CA LEU A 768 -27.40 -54.07 -27.48
C LEU A 768 -27.88 -53.96 -28.92
N LEU A 769 -27.79 -52.72 -29.44
CA LEU A 769 -28.05 -52.41 -30.84
C LEU A 769 -26.81 -52.73 -31.69
N ARG A 770 -27.05 -52.93 -33.01
CA ARG A 770 -25.96 -53.23 -33.96
C ARG A 770 -24.86 -52.19 -33.95
N ASP A 771 -25.22 -50.89 -33.95
CA ASP A 771 -24.26 -49.79 -33.97
C ASP A 771 -23.40 -49.77 -32.71
N GLU A 772 -23.97 -50.09 -31.55
CA GLU A 772 -23.23 -50.18 -30.25
C GLU A 772 -22.22 -51.33 -30.29
N VAL A 773 -22.58 -52.48 -30.90
CA VAL A 773 -21.68 -53.62 -31.05
C VAL A 773 -20.51 -53.31 -32.04
N GLU A 774 -20.79 -52.52 -33.07
CA GLU A 774 -19.72 -52.08 -34.01
C GLU A 774 -18.73 -51.15 -33.31
N VAL A 775 -19.22 -50.22 -32.45
CA VAL A 775 -18.35 -49.36 -31.60
C VAL A 775 -17.51 -50.20 -30.65
N MET A 776 -18.07 -51.22 -30.05
CA MET A 776 -17.37 -52.15 -29.16
C MET A 776 -16.29 -52.93 -29.91
N LEU A 777 -16.56 -53.42 -31.11
CA LEU A 777 -15.57 -54.08 -31.92
C LEU A 777 -14.38 -53.17 -32.29
N GLY A 778 -14.67 -51.92 -32.70
CA GLY A 778 -13.62 -50.94 -32.99
C GLY A 778 -12.77 -50.59 -31.77
N ALA A 779 -13.35 -50.58 -30.57
CA ALA A 779 -12.66 -50.31 -29.31
C ALA A 779 -11.74 -51.50 -28.91
N ILE A 780 -12.23 -52.72 -28.99
CA ILE A 780 -11.49 -53.91 -28.60
C ILE A 780 -10.34 -54.24 -29.58
N GLU A 781 -10.47 -53.92 -30.87
CA GLU A 781 -9.39 -54.06 -31.84
C GLU A 781 -8.14 -53.25 -31.45
N ARG A 782 -8.30 -52.16 -30.76
CA ARG A 782 -7.15 -51.41 -30.22
C ARG A 782 -6.47 -52.16 -29.08
N VAL A 783 -7.24 -52.87 -28.26
CA VAL A 783 -6.71 -53.71 -27.16
C VAL A 783 -5.90 -54.91 -27.70
N LEU A 784 -6.30 -55.45 -28.84
CA LEU A 784 -5.53 -56.52 -29.52
C LEU A 784 -4.10 -56.11 -29.92
N ARG A 785 -3.84 -54.80 -30.04
CA ARG A 785 -2.52 -54.19 -30.36
C ARG A 785 -1.77 -53.74 -29.13
N ASP A 786 -2.25 -54.04 -27.91
CA ASP A 786 -1.63 -53.64 -26.67
C ASP A 786 -0.22 -54.21 -26.52
N GLU A 787 0.67 -53.52 -25.82
CA GLU A 787 2.04 -53.98 -25.55
C GLU A 787 2.07 -55.11 -24.53
N ASP A 788 1.09 -55.16 -23.62
CA ASP A 788 1.00 -56.21 -22.58
C ASP A 788 0.40 -57.48 -23.21
N PRO A 789 1.15 -58.58 -23.18
CA PRO A 789 0.67 -59.84 -23.75
C PRO A 789 -0.55 -60.39 -23.03
N LEU A 790 -0.72 -60.13 -21.71
CA LEU A 790 -1.89 -60.53 -20.94
C LEU A 790 -3.13 -59.77 -21.43
N ILE A 791 -2.99 -58.46 -21.68
CA ILE A 791 -4.07 -57.64 -22.21
C ILE A 791 -4.51 -58.12 -23.59
N LYS A 792 -3.54 -58.48 -24.47
CA LYS A 792 -3.87 -59.08 -25.81
C LYS A 792 -4.68 -60.34 -25.64
N GLN A 793 -4.26 -61.28 -24.79
CA GLN A 793 -4.96 -62.53 -24.55
C GLN A 793 -6.41 -62.30 -24.03
N LEU A 794 -6.54 -61.38 -23.07
CA LEU A 794 -7.87 -61.02 -22.55
C LEU A 794 -8.68 -60.33 -23.65
N GLY A 795 -8.07 -59.48 -24.45
CA GLY A 795 -8.67 -58.83 -25.61
C GLY A 795 -9.15 -59.80 -26.66
N GLU A 796 -8.40 -60.85 -26.95
CA GLU A 796 -8.82 -61.90 -27.92
C GLU A 796 -10.09 -62.65 -27.47
N ILE A 797 -10.13 -63.00 -26.20
CA ILE A 797 -11.34 -63.66 -25.60
C ILE A 797 -12.54 -62.71 -25.72
N THR A 798 -12.37 -61.43 -25.31
CA THR A 798 -13.44 -60.43 -25.35
C THR A 798 -13.86 -60.13 -26.79
N HIS A 799 -12.93 -59.99 -27.71
CA HIS A 799 -13.21 -59.79 -29.13
C HIS A 799 -14.06 -60.95 -29.71
N ASN A 800 -13.72 -62.19 -29.38
CA ASN A 800 -14.52 -63.35 -29.81
C ASN A 800 -15.93 -63.32 -29.25
N ILE A 801 -16.12 -62.94 -27.98
CA ILE A 801 -17.45 -62.74 -27.36
C ILE A 801 -18.26 -61.67 -28.13
N ILE A 802 -17.69 -60.51 -28.42
CA ILE A 802 -18.37 -59.44 -29.14
C ILE A 802 -18.66 -59.83 -30.59
N LYS A 803 -17.70 -60.53 -31.24
CA LYS A 803 -17.88 -61.02 -32.59
C LYS A 803 -19.02 -62.08 -32.72
N GLU A 804 -19.08 -63.01 -31.77
CA GLU A 804 -20.23 -63.94 -31.69
C GLU A 804 -21.55 -63.19 -31.55
N LEU A 805 -21.55 -62.13 -30.72
CA LEU A 805 -22.74 -61.29 -30.59
C LEU A 805 -23.11 -60.58 -31.89
N SER A 806 -22.13 -60.00 -32.58
CA SER A 806 -22.31 -59.31 -33.85
C SER A 806 -22.91 -60.23 -34.90
N HIS A 807 -22.35 -61.44 -35.02
CA HIS A 807 -22.91 -62.47 -35.91
C HIS A 807 -24.35 -62.84 -35.55
N ALA A 808 -24.65 -63.00 -34.23
CA ALA A 808 -25.97 -63.35 -33.77
C ALA A 808 -27.02 -62.28 -34.11
N ILE A 809 -26.65 -60.99 -34.00
CA ILE A 809 -27.54 -59.88 -34.32
C ILE A 809 -27.79 -59.78 -35.83
N THR A 810 -26.78 -60.09 -36.64
CA THR A 810 -26.85 -59.93 -38.10
C THR A 810 -27.68 -61.03 -38.76
N TYR A 811 -27.65 -62.25 -38.26
CA TYR A 811 -28.20 -63.44 -38.92
C TYR A 811 -29.47 -64.01 -38.26
N LEU A 812 -29.96 -63.45 -37.16
CA LEU A 812 -31.14 -64.00 -36.47
C LEU A 812 -32.43 -63.53 -37.11
N THR A 813 -33.34 -64.49 -37.42
CA THR A 813 -34.71 -64.20 -37.76
C THR A 813 -35.54 -63.76 -36.54
N VAL A 814 -36.71 -63.12 -36.77
CA VAL A 814 -37.62 -62.62 -35.70
C VAL A 814 -38.01 -63.74 -34.72
N LYS A 815 -38.14 -64.94 -35.19
CA LYS A 815 -38.52 -66.16 -34.36
C LYS A 815 -37.33 -66.56 -33.47
N GLN A 816 -36.12 -66.44 -33.94
CA GLN A 816 -34.91 -66.71 -33.18
C GLN A 816 -34.60 -65.62 -32.16
N ASN A 817 -34.94 -64.37 -32.46
CA ASN A 817 -34.85 -63.28 -31.53
C ASN A 817 -35.85 -63.46 -30.36
N LEU A 818 -37.02 -63.92 -30.64
CA LEU A 818 -38.06 -64.26 -29.61
C LEU A 818 -37.53 -65.39 -28.73
N GLN A 819 -36.99 -66.44 -29.30
CA GLN A 819 -36.42 -67.58 -28.57
C GLN A 819 -35.21 -67.16 -27.75
N ARG A 820 -34.41 -66.25 -28.23
CA ARG A 820 -33.26 -65.68 -27.52
C ARG A 820 -33.74 -64.83 -26.33
N PHE A 821 -34.77 -64.06 -26.55
CA PHE A 821 -35.46 -63.31 -25.46
C PHE A 821 -36.01 -64.20 -24.39
N LEU A 822 -36.65 -65.33 -24.77
CA LEU A 822 -37.14 -66.29 -23.84
C LEU A 822 -36.04 -67.10 -23.12
N LYS A 823 -34.94 -67.42 -23.80
CA LYS A 823 -33.76 -68.07 -23.20
C LYS A 823 -33.04 -67.17 -22.15
N PHE A 824 -33.29 -65.91 -22.27
CA PHE A 824 -32.73 -64.94 -21.33
C PHE A 824 -33.33 -65.05 -19.91
N PHE A 825 -34.54 -65.53 -19.80
CA PHE A 825 -35.20 -65.85 -18.53
C PHE A 825 -34.69 -67.14 -17.86
N TYR A 826 -33.94 -67.99 -18.59
CA TYR A 826 -33.20 -69.10 -18.05
C TYR A 826 -31.74 -68.80 -17.87
N ILE A 827 -31.41 -68.14 -16.74
CA ILE A 827 -30.05 -67.82 -16.37
C ILE A 827 -29.27 -69.10 -16.03
N LYS A 828 -28.54 -69.66 -17.01
CA LYS A 828 -27.45 -70.57 -16.66
C LYS A 828 -26.35 -69.82 -15.89
N LYS A 829 -25.96 -70.29 -14.70
CA LYS A 829 -24.81 -69.80 -14.00
C LYS A 829 -23.59 -69.82 -14.93
N LEU A 830 -23.11 -68.60 -15.31
CA LEU A 830 -21.95 -68.48 -16.14
C LEU A 830 -20.69 -69.04 -15.40
N LYS A 831 -19.87 -69.76 -16.11
CA LYS A 831 -18.56 -70.18 -15.63
C LYS A 831 -17.52 -69.07 -15.86
N PRO A 832 -16.42 -69.04 -15.10
CA PRO A 832 -15.31 -68.10 -15.38
C PRO A 832 -14.84 -68.19 -16.84
N LEU A 833 -14.76 -67.03 -17.53
CA LEU A 833 -14.42 -66.98 -18.95
C LEU A 833 -12.93 -66.77 -19.19
N TYR A 834 -12.25 -66.13 -18.29
CA TYR A 834 -10.88 -65.69 -18.48
C TYR A 834 -9.87 -66.49 -17.64
N ASN A 835 -10.30 -67.18 -16.56
CA ASN A 835 -9.46 -67.83 -15.58
C ASN A 835 -8.32 -66.88 -15.09
N TYR A 836 -8.69 -65.65 -14.84
CA TYR A 836 -7.79 -64.56 -14.48
C TYR A 836 -7.35 -64.68 -13.00
N THR A 837 -6.04 -64.69 -12.77
CA THR A 837 -5.42 -64.56 -11.44
C THR A 837 -4.75 -63.22 -11.32
N THR A 838 -4.91 -62.55 -10.17
CA THR A 838 -4.36 -61.25 -9.92
C THR A 838 -2.83 -61.32 -9.88
N PRO A 839 -2.07 -60.50 -10.59
CA PRO A 839 -0.60 -60.56 -10.63
C PRO A 839 0.11 -60.16 -9.33
N PHE A 840 -0.59 -59.79 -8.31
CA PHE A 840 -0.04 -59.17 -7.08
C PHE A 840 -0.02 -60.04 -5.83
N GLU A 841 -0.38 -61.29 -5.89
CA GLU A 841 -0.38 -62.17 -4.69
C GLU A 841 1.02 -62.58 -4.22
N ASP A 842 2.09 -62.41 -5.00
CA ASP A 842 3.45 -62.92 -4.66
C ASP A 842 4.37 -61.90 -3.98
N GLN A 843 3.98 -60.63 -3.71
CA GLN A 843 4.89 -59.59 -3.19
C GLN A 843 4.48 -58.94 -1.85
N ILE A 844 3.47 -59.42 -1.12
CA ILE A 844 3.01 -58.74 0.11
C ILE A 844 3.53 -59.40 1.41
N ASP A 845 4.43 -60.39 1.35
CA ASP A 845 4.83 -61.12 2.57
C ASP A 845 6.15 -60.72 3.23
N SER A 846 6.73 -59.52 2.94
CA SER A 846 7.99 -59.19 3.67
C SER A 846 8.32 -57.75 3.89
N THR A 847 7.44 -56.77 4.01
CA THR A 847 7.79 -55.48 4.62
C THR A 847 6.55 -54.63 4.85
N MET A 848 6.12 -54.49 6.04
CA MET A 848 5.44 -53.35 6.71
C MET A 848 4.39 -53.82 7.73
N GLU A 849 4.85 -54.42 8.76
CA GLU A 849 4.32 -54.15 10.11
C GLU A 849 5.09 -52.93 10.67
N SER A 850 4.40 -51.99 11.19
CA SER A 850 4.83 -50.76 11.89
C SER A 850 5.24 -49.55 11.04
N GLN A 851 4.23 -48.69 10.80
CA GLN A 851 4.35 -47.25 11.03
C GLN A 851 2.95 -46.60 10.86
N ASP A 852 2.19 -46.58 11.92
CA ASP A 852 1.77 -45.43 12.67
C ASP A 852 0.72 -44.51 12.06
N PHE A 853 -0.46 -44.78 12.53
CA PHE A 853 -1.47 -43.76 12.78
C PHE A 853 -1.01 -42.86 13.95
N LYS A 854 -0.24 -41.78 13.67
CA LYS A 854 -0.09 -40.59 14.52
C LYS A 854 0.54 -39.51 13.70
N ASN A 855 -0.31 -38.62 13.13
CA ASN A 855 -0.14 -37.16 13.11
C ASN A 855 -1.30 -36.55 12.32
#